data_da952b1a283aa7add79cc59bb9d690aa
#
_entry.id   da952b1a283aa7add79cc59bb9d690aa
#
_cell.length_a   1.000
_cell.length_b   1.000
_cell.length_c   1.000
_cell.angle_alpha   90.00
_cell.angle_beta   90.00
_cell.angle_gamma   90.00
#
_symmetry.space_group_name_H-M   'P 1'
#
loop_
_entity.id
_entity.type
_entity.pdbx_description
1 polymer ?
#
loop_
_entity_poly.entity_id
_entity_poly.type
_entity_poly.pdbx_seq_one_letter_code
_entity_poly.pdbx_strand_id
1 'polypeptide(L)'
;MQRIPALLLLTSLLVVSSVEAKSHTLRQLPVDSTKTSEPVVIAPTVSYEHPTTKTIAEVKITGSTSYDHYVLSSLSGLNEGDEIQIPGPALTSAVNRFLQSGYFSNVRVLVSKYVGDKVYLEIALTERPRLSEATFTGVSKGDREELEKRTGLRKGSLISPNTLDRARQLVKKYYDEKGFRDMKMTIRETEAPGQPGYVNLTLDIDRSGKTKVRNIFFEGNSSLTDYQLRMAMGKTNEGFSLGRGRALSSLLKIFKQKKFVDADYKEDLQNIIKRYQAAGYRDAELVSDSIVPVPGTRKVDIYLKLNEGQKYYIKDIRFVGNTKYSSEILSQLLAIRPGDVYDQKRLENRLTIDEDAVSNLYYNNGYIFAGVDPIETNIQGDSVSLEVRVTEGPQATIDKVIIRGNDIVYEDVVRRELYTKPGVLFSKEDLMNSFRILNQLGHFDAEKSIPKPVPNPQSGTVDIEYDLTPKSNDQLNLSIGWSQTGLIGSIGFTFTNFSIQNLFRPSMYKGIIPQGDGQKLSINGQTNARYYNQISVSFSDPWFGGKRPNLLSVSAFYSRMTAIDQRYYSGQARNYYGSGYYNPYYGGYGYGGYGGYGNYYDQAGQGRSSLYEDSYDADKSLSIIGMSIANGRRLNWPDNWFQLTASLNLTHYRLNNWTYNTFENFHQGSANDINLELRIDRNSTDNPVYTRRGSDFSFSVSLTPPYSLFDKKDYSDPTLPIADRYRFIEYHKWKYSGKVFLPLMNPATVKRTPVLMARVEGGIINSYNKYKRSPFGTYYMGGDMMSGSFGNYMNETIGLRGYKNGSIAGANYDYAYSYMKASLELRYPLIFEQSTTVWVLGFAEAGNAWADISRYNPFDLKRSAGIGVRVMMPMIGLLGLDWGYGFDRPNGYSERGGSNIHFVLGRDL
;
A
#
# COMPACT_ATOMS: atom_id res chain seq x y z
N MET A 1 43.04 -4.56 -19.83
CA MET A 1 43.54 -5.87 -19.33
C MET A 1 42.37 -6.60 -18.74
N GLN A 2 41.95 -7.54 -19.49
CA GLN A 2 41.69 -8.97 -19.24
C GLN A 2 40.56 -9.25 -18.27
N ARG A 3 39.53 -9.94 -18.57
CA ARG A 3 38.94 -10.86 -19.55
C ARG A 3 37.75 -11.51 -18.85
N ILE A 4 36.64 -11.48 -19.50
CA ILE A 4 35.45 -12.34 -19.31
C ILE A 4 35.77 -13.71 -19.90
N PRO A 5 35.18 -14.83 -19.46
CA PRO A 5 34.17 -15.45 -20.30
C PRO A 5 32.96 -15.99 -19.52
N ALA A 6 31.72 -15.79 -19.91
CA ALA A 6 30.97 -16.33 -21.07
C ALA A 6 30.78 -17.87 -21.07
N LEU A 7 29.51 -18.23 -20.94
CA LEU A 7 28.70 -19.16 -21.74
C LEU A 7 29.01 -20.66 -21.62
N LEU A 8 27.98 -21.48 -21.38
CA LEU A 8 27.53 -22.45 -22.37
C LEU A 8 26.26 -23.21 -21.93
N LEU A 9 25.27 -23.12 -22.77
CA LEU A 9 24.18 -24.08 -22.95
C LEU A 9 24.76 -25.46 -23.31
N LEU A 10 24.14 -26.57 -22.88
CA LEU A 10 24.02 -27.77 -23.71
C LEU A 10 22.78 -28.60 -23.34
N THR A 11 22.07 -28.87 -24.37
CA THR A 11 20.91 -29.75 -24.57
C THR A 11 21.32 -31.21 -24.63
N SER A 12 20.33 -32.09 -24.41
CA SER A 12 20.09 -33.44 -24.96
C SER A 12 20.70 -34.63 -24.24
N LEU A 13 20.01 -35.68 -23.92
CA LEU A 13 19.44 -36.72 -24.77
C LEU A 13 18.87 -37.83 -23.89
N LEU A 14 17.71 -38.32 -24.28
CA LEU A 14 17.09 -39.57 -23.83
C LEU A 14 18.00 -40.76 -24.14
N VAL A 15 18.15 -41.65 -23.14
CA VAL A 15 18.44 -43.08 -23.41
C VAL A 15 17.52 -43.91 -22.55
N VAL A 16 16.67 -44.63 -23.27
CA VAL A 16 15.87 -45.75 -22.75
C VAL A 16 16.78 -46.96 -22.68
N SER A 17 16.88 -47.62 -21.56
CA SER A 17 17.36 -49.02 -21.52
C SER A 17 16.51 -49.81 -20.55
N SER A 18 15.79 -50.73 -21.18
CA SER A 18 15.08 -51.89 -20.57
C SER A 18 16.08 -52.81 -19.84
N VAL A 19 15.73 -53.17 -18.59
CA VAL A 19 16.39 -54.27 -17.92
C VAL A 19 15.30 -55.30 -17.49
N GLU A 20 15.52 -56.50 -18.07
CA GLU A 20 14.74 -57.70 -17.84
C GLU A 20 14.79 -58.19 -16.39
N ALA A 21 13.66 -58.69 -15.95
CA ALA A 21 13.55 -59.42 -14.69
C ALA A 21 14.20 -60.81 -14.81
N LYS A 22 15.20 -61.10 -13.99
CA LYS A 22 15.69 -62.48 -13.74
C LYS A 22 15.22 -62.92 -12.36
N SER A 23 14.38 -63.96 -12.36
CA SER A 23 14.00 -64.79 -11.25
C SER A 23 15.20 -65.53 -10.71
N HIS A 24 15.51 -65.39 -9.44
CA HIS A 24 16.43 -66.31 -8.74
C HIS A 24 15.68 -67.22 -7.76
N THR A 25 15.73 -68.48 -8.13
CA THR A 25 15.34 -69.66 -7.39
C THR A 25 16.07 -69.73 -6.02
N LEU A 26 15.34 -69.96 -4.97
CA LEU A 26 15.82 -70.29 -3.63
C LEU A 26 16.53 -71.65 -3.66
N ARG A 27 17.79 -71.65 -3.34
CA ARG A 27 18.60 -72.86 -3.09
C ARG A 27 18.60 -73.12 -1.58
N GLN A 28 17.98 -74.22 -1.17
CA GLN A 28 18.08 -74.75 0.19
C GLN A 28 19.51 -75.23 0.44
N LEU A 29 20.07 -74.83 1.57
CA LEU A 29 21.29 -75.44 2.14
C LEU A 29 20.89 -76.37 3.33
N PRO A 30 21.67 -77.43 3.52
CA PRO A 30 21.26 -78.50 4.47
C PRO A 30 21.51 -78.04 5.91
N VAL A 31 20.58 -78.55 6.75
CA VAL A 31 20.60 -78.40 8.21
C VAL A 31 21.67 -79.34 8.73
N ASP A 32 22.66 -78.79 9.42
CA ASP A 32 23.58 -79.54 10.25
C ASP A 32 23.06 -79.51 11.68
N SER A 33 22.67 -80.69 12.17
CA SER A 33 22.14 -80.95 13.48
C SER A 33 23.27 -81.30 14.43
N THR A 34 23.78 -80.28 15.16
CA THR A 34 24.35 -80.57 16.54
C THR A 34 24.69 -79.19 17.18
N LYS A 35 23.76 -78.66 17.96
CA LYS A 35 24.10 -77.80 19.09
C LYS A 35 23.14 -78.07 20.24
N THR A 36 23.70 -78.31 21.32
CA THR A 36 23.22 -78.55 22.68
C THR A 36 22.09 -77.56 23.02
N SER A 37 20.97 -78.20 23.55
CA SER A 37 19.80 -77.47 24.09
C SER A 37 20.17 -76.64 25.31
N GLU A 38 20.25 -75.30 25.16
CA GLU A 38 20.06 -74.47 26.34
C GLU A 38 18.60 -74.56 26.81
N PRO A 39 18.35 -74.52 28.11
CA PRO A 39 17.00 -74.61 28.63
C PRO A 39 16.16 -73.48 28.16
N VAL A 40 15.05 -73.83 27.51
CA VAL A 40 14.01 -72.83 27.13
C VAL A 40 13.47 -72.27 28.46
N VAL A 41 13.88 -70.97 28.73
CA VAL A 41 13.25 -70.20 29.78
C VAL A 41 11.85 -69.84 29.28
N ILE A 42 10.88 -70.56 29.72
CA ILE A 42 9.46 -70.27 29.47
C ILE A 42 9.19 -68.95 30.18
N ALA A 43 8.87 -67.88 29.39
CA ALA A 43 8.47 -66.61 29.96
C ALA A 43 7.28 -66.85 30.95
N PRO A 44 7.33 -66.22 32.12
CA PRO A 44 6.30 -66.47 33.13
C PRO A 44 4.93 -66.04 32.63
N THR A 45 3.95 -66.92 32.63
CA THR A 45 2.59 -66.63 32.18
C THR A 45 1.88 -65.86 33.30
N VAL A 46 1.50 -64.53 32.93
CA VAL A 46 0.72 -63.72 33.87
C VAL A 46 -0.76 -64.03 33.70
N SER A 47 -1.42 -64.48 34.75
CA SER A 47 -2.85 -64.78 34.75
C SER A 47 -3.64 -63.53 35.15
N TYR A 48 -4.56 -63.08 34.31
CA TYR A 48 -5.46 -61.95 34.61
C TYR A 48 -6.63 -62.37 35.53
N GLU A 49 -6.94 -63.61 35.64
CA GLU A 49 -8.01 -64.16 36.50
C GLU A 49 -7.60 -64.31 37.97
N HIS A 50 -6.29 -64.50 38.22
CA HIS A 50 -5.73 -64.65 39.57
C HIS A 50 -4.54 -63.76 39.80
N PRO A 51 -4.76 -62.43 40.03
CA PRO A 51 -3.69 -61.49 40.28
C PRO A 51 -2.97 -61.78 41.57
N THR A 52 -1.63 -61.79 41.54
CA THR A 52 -0.78 -62.10 42.71
C THR A 52 -0.04 -60.83 43.17
N THR A 53 0.05 -60.69 44.52
CA THR A 53 0.87 -59.60 45.08
C THR A 53 2.32 -60.06 45.17
N LYS A 54 3.23 -59.17 44.60
CA LYS A 54 4.68 -59.47 44.59
C LYS A 54 5.47 -58.17 44.86
N THR A 55 6.67 -58.30 45.44
CA THR A 55 7.60 -57.25 45.72
C THR A 55 8.48 -57.02 44.49
N ILE A 56 8.64 -55.78 44.02
CA ILE A 56 9.52 -55.47 42.94
C ILE A 56 10.98 -55.60 43.36
N ALA A 57 11.72 -56.48 42.68
CA ALA A 57 13.15 -56.65 42.90
C ALA A 57 14.01 -55.77 42.04
N GLU A 58 13.58 -55.49 40.81
CA GLU A 58 14.26 -54.70 39.86
C GLU A 58 13.30 -54.17 38.77
N VAL A 59 13.45 -52.95 38.35
CA VAL A 59 12.75 -52.37 37.18
C VAL A 59 13.78 -52.00 36.12
N LYS A 60 13.88 -52.80 35.10
CA LYS A 60 14.74 -52.55 33.94
C LYS A 60 13.95 -51.80 32.86
N ILE A 61 14.49 -50.69 32.39
CA ILE A 61 13.88 -49.92 31.30
C ILE A 61 14.72 -50.10 30.04
N THR A 62 14.05 -50.47 28.94
CA THR A 62 14.70 -50.74 27.64
C THR A 62 13.99 -49.98 26.53
N GLY A 63 14.67 -49.82 25.41
CA GLY A 63 14.11 -49.17 24.15
C GLY A 63 14.10 -47.66 24.13
N SER A 64 14.73 -47.00 25.10
CA SER A 64 14.98 -45.55 25.07
C SER A 64 16.45 -45.25 25.20
N THR A 65 16.97 -44.44 24.30
CA THR A 65 18.37 -43.97 24.29
C THR A 65 18.49 -42.46 24.43
N SER A 66 17.38 -41.74 24.27
CA SER A 66 17.34 -40.29 24.28
C SER A 66 17.07 -39.67 25.64
N TYR A 67 16.65 -40.49 26.63
CA TYR A 67 16.24 -40.03 27.96
C TYR A 67 17.06 -40.72 29.04
N ASP A 68 17.41 -39.96 30.09
CA ASP A 68 18.14 -40.46 31.22
C ASP A 68 17.34 -41.55 31.97
N HIS A 69 18.01 -42.64 32.34
CA HIS A 69 17.41 -43.79 33.00
C HIS A 69 16.76 -43.39 34.35
N TYR A 70 17.36 -42.46 35.07
CA TYR A 70 16.81 -41.98 36.35
C TYR A 70 15.46 -41.27 36.15
N VAL A 71 15.38 -40.42 35.10
CA VAL A 71 14.13 -39.72 34.75
C VAL A 71 13.03 -40.69 34.36
N LEU A 72 13.38 -41.70 33.57
CA LEU A 72 12.42 -42.75 33.16
C LEU A 72 11.96 -43.60 34.34
N SER A 73 12.88 -43.96 35.25
CA SER A 73 12.54 -44.68 36.47
C SER A 73 11.59 -43.89 37.36
N SER A 74 11.88 -42.63 37.60
CA SER A 74 10.99 -41.69 38.31
C SER A 74 9.62 -41.53 37.64
N LEU A 75 9.56 -41.46 36.32
CA LEU A 75 8.31 -41.34 35.55
C LEU A 75 7.46 -42.63 35.66
N SER A 76 8.10 -43.80 35.75
CA SER A 76 7.41 -45.08 35.93
C SER A 76 6.58 -45.11 37.21
N GLY A 77 7.12 -44.52 38.29
CA GLY A 77 6.57 -44.57 39.65
C GLY A 77 6.51 -45.98 40.22
N LEU A 78 7.37 -46.85 39.72
CA LEU A 78 7.59 -48.21 40.25
C LEU A 78 8.99 -48.25 40.86
N ASN A 79 9.10 -48.46 42.15
CA ASN A 79 10.38 -48.49 42.84
C ASN A 79 10.72 -49.90 43.29
N GLU A 80 11.99 -50.22 43.43
CA GLU A 80 12.45 -51.46 44.05
C GLU A 80 11.99 -51.50 45.51
N GLY A 81 11.41 -52.61 45.91
CA GLY A 81 10.84 -52.78 47.24
C GLY A 81 9.34 -52.51 47.32
N ASP A 82 8.70 -51.93 46.31
CA ASP A 82 7.27 -51.68 46.26
C ASP A 82 6.50 -53.08 46.19
N GLU A 83 5.46 -53.24 46.97
CA GLU A 83 4.52 -54.36 46.83
C GLU A 83 3.44 -53.98 45.81
N ILE A 84 3.35 -54.72 44.71
CA ILE A 84 2.38 -54.53 43.67
C ILE A 84 1.59 -55.74 43.29
N GLN A 85 0.38 -55.59 42.85
CA GLN A 85 -0.46 -56.61 42.28
C GLN A 85 -0.12 -56.78 40.78
N ILE A 86 0.07 -58.06 40.36
CA ILE A 86 0.42 -58.39 38.98
C ILE A 86 -0.61 -59.42 38.44
N PRO A 87 -1.35 -59.07 37.36
CA PRO A 87 -1.53 -57.67 36.80
C PRO A 87 -2.31 -56.83 37.80
N GLY A 88 -2.05 -55.48 37.71
CA GLY A 88 -2.68 -54.55 38.65
C GLY A 88 -2.60 -53.05 38.24
N PRO A 89 -3.25 -52.19 39.05
CA PRO A 89 -3.41 -50.80 38.75
C PRO A 89 -2.10 -50.02 38.73
N ALA A 90 -1.09 -50.47 39.52
CA ALA A 90 0.24 -49.82 39.53
C ALA A 90 0.93 -49.91 38.17
N LEU A 91 0.90 -51.09 37.53
CA LEU A 91 1.46 -51.29 36.19
C LEU A 91 0.70 -50.49 35.13
N THR A 92 -0.64 -50.47 35.22
CA THR A 92 -1.48 -49.67 34.32
C THR A 92 -1.19 -48.17 34.46
N SER A 93 -1.00 -47.70 35.70
CA SER A 93 -0.66 -46.31 35.98
C SER A 93 0.72 -45.95 35.44
N ALA A 94 1.72 -46.82 35.52
CA ALA A 94 3.04 -46.65 34.94
C ALA A 94 2.94 -46.52 33.41
N VAL A 95 2.22 -47.44 32.74
CA VAL A 95 1.98 -47.36 31.29
C VAL A 95 1.31 -46.02 30.91
N ASN A 96 0.27 -45.65 31.67
CA ASN A 96 -0.45 -44.39 31.38
C ASN A 96 0.44 -43.14 31.56
N ARG A 97 1.31 -43.11 32.58
CA ARG A 97 2.26 -41.97 32.76
C ARG A 97 3.21 -41.84 31.61
N PHE A 98 3.79 -42.92 31.13
CA PHE A 98 4.65 -42.90 29.95
C PHE A 98 3.90 -42.44 28.67
N LEU A 99 2.68 -42.95 28.44
CA LEU A 99 1.88 -42.56 27.28
C LEU A 99 1.42 -41.08 27.37
N GLN A 100 1.01 -40.63 28.56
CA GLN A 100 0.59 -39.25 28.81
C GLN A 100 1.75 -38.24 28.70
N SER A 101 3.00 -38.69 28.99
CA SER A 101 4.18 -37.84 28.79
C SER A 101 4.33 -37.37 27.32
N GLY A 102 3.73 -38.12 26.39
CA GLY A 102 3.76 -37.80 24.97
C GLY A 102 5.06 -38.16 24.24
N TYR A 103 6.08 -38.65 24.97
CA TYR A 103 7.40 -38.98 24.38
C TYR A 103 7.46 -40.38 23.78
N PHE A 104 6.55 -41.28 24.18
CA PHE A 104 6.59 -42.67 23.77
C PHE A 104 5.35 -43.04 22.94
N SER A 105 5.57 -43.85 21.91
CA SER A 105 4.54 -44.33 21.00
C SER A 105 3.93 -45.68 21.51
N ASN A 106 4.76 -46.48 22.19
CA ASN A 106 4.35 -47.75 22.76
C ASN A 106 5.08 -48.00 24.08
N VAL A 107 4.37 -48.65 25.02
CA VAL A 107 4.89 -48.99 26.35
C VAL A 107 4.39 -50.38 26.67
N ARG A 108 5.29 -51.29 26.93
CA ARG A 108 4.98 -52.62 27.35
C ARG A 108 5.69 -52.95 28.67
N VAL A 109 4.96 -53.37 29.66
CA VAL A 109 5.53 -53.88 30.92
C VAL A 109 5.53 -55.39 30.87
N LEU A 110 6.72 -55.94 30.90
CA LEU A 110 6.96 -57.38 30.81
C LEU A 110 7.46 -57.89 32.16
N VAL A 111 7.05 -59.11 32.56
CA VAL A 111 7.64 -59.83 33.70
C VAL A 111 8.79 -60.64 33.16
N SER A 112 10.03 -60.31 33.54
CA SER A 112 11.23 -61.02 33.08
C SER A 112 11.38 -62.38 33.83
N LYS A 113 11.18 -62.41 35.16
CA LYS A 113 11.26 -63.58 35.94
C LYS A 113 10.59 -63.42 37.32
N TYR A 114 10.23 -64.52 37.95
CA TYR A 114 9.85 -64.53 39.36
C TYR A 114 10.93 -65.31 40.17
N VAL A 115 11.29 -64.75 41.31
CA VAL A 115 12.19 -65.49 42.27
C VAL A 115 11.53 -65.40 43.65
N GLY A 116 10.82 -66.51 44.01
CA GLY A 116 10.01 -66.54 45.24
C GLY A 116 8.89 -65.53 45.22
N ASP A 117 8.91 -64.53 46.11
CA ASP A 117 7.94 -63.48 46.23
C ASP A 117 8.37 -62.22 45.53
N LYS A 118 9.50 -62.24 44.85
CA LYS A 118 10.06 -61.09 44.11
C LYS A 118 9.80 -61.22 42.61
N VAL A 119 9.46 -60.04 41.99
CA VAL A 119 9.26 -59.86 40.54
C VAL A 119 10.31 -58.95 39.92
N TYR A 120 10.80 -59.33 38.76
CA TYR A 120 11.67 -58.52 37.91
C TYR A 120 10.87 -58.01 36.73
N LEU A 121 10.75 -56.67 36.61
CA LEU A 121 9.96 -56.05 35.60
C LEU A 121 10.88 -55.46 34.51
N GLU A 122 10.47 -55.56 33.26
CA GLU A 122 11.06 -54.88 32.15
C GLU A 122 10.02 -53.98 31.51
N ILE A 123 10.32 -52.68 31.47
CA ILE A 123 9.51 -51.71 30.78
C ILE A 123 10.16 -51.43 29.41
N ALA A 124 9.56 -51.99 28.36
CA ALA A 124 10.01 -51.79 26.99
C ALA A 124 9.28 -50.56 26.39
N LEU A 125 10.05 -49.52 26.14
CA LEU A 125 9.59 -48.24 25.60
C LEU A 125 9.89 -48.14 24.11
N THR A 126 8.99 -47.55 23.34
CA THR A 126 9.26 -47.15 21.98
C THR A 126 9.14 -45.62 21.91
N GLU A 127 10.25 -44.96 21.68
CA GLU A 127 10.26 -43.50 21.56
C GLU A 127 9.46 -43.04 20.33
N ARG A 128 8.84 -41.85 20.41
CA ARG A 128 8.28 -41.23 19.24
C ARG A 128 9.36 -40.61 18.39
N PRO A 129 9.28 -40.74 17.08
CA PRO A 129 10.30 -40.16 16.19
C PRO A 129 10.31 -38.63 16.27
N ARG A 130 11.48 -38.09 16.04
CA ARG A 130 11.71 -36.63 15.89
C ARG A 130 11.74 -36.25 14.43
N LEU A 131 11.33 -35.02 14.13
CA LEU A 131 11.36 -34.47 12.78
C LEU A 131 12.80 -34.16 12.35
N SER A 132 13.25 -34.73 11.26
CA SER A 132 14.49 -34.34 10.59
C SER A 132 14.23 -33.16 9.61
N GLU A 133 13.25 -33.38 8.73
CA GLU A 133 12.86 -32.37 7.72
C GLU A 133 11.37 -32.51 7.40
N ALA A 134 10.68 -31.35 7.17
CA ALA A 134 9.33 -31.30 6.66
C ALA A 134 9.33 -30.70 5.24
N THR A 135 8.89 -31.47 4.27
CA THR A 135 8.80 -31.06 2.87
C THR A 135 7.35 -30.92 2.43
N PHE A 136 6.99 -29.74 1.91
CA PHE A 136 5.66 -29.45 1.35
C PHE A 136 5.72 -29.59 -0.18
N THR A 137 4.97 -30.55 -0.74
CA THR A 137 4.87 -30.79 -2.19
C THR A 137 3.52 -30.34 -2.72
N GLY A 138 3.41 -30.07 -4.03
CA GLY A 138 2.18 -29.59 -4.67
C GLY A 138 1.86 -28.11 -4.43
N VAL A 139 2.76 -27.34 -3.83
CA VAL A 139 2.56 -25.95 -3.42
C VAL A 139 3.53 -24.97 -4.09
N SER A 140 3.15 -23.68 -4.16
CA SER A 140 4.06 -22.63 -4.64
C SER A 140 5.15 -22.32 -3.59
N LYS A 141 6.25 -21.67 -4.01
CA LYS A 141 7.34 -21.27 -3.09
C LYS A 141 6.84 -20.39 -1.94
N GLY A 142 6.02 -19.38 -2.24
CA GLY A 142 5.47 -18.49 -1.21
C GLY A 142 4.49 -19.19 -0.26
N ASP A 143 3.69 -20.17 -0.76
CA ASP A 143 2.83 -20.98 0.09
C ASP A 143 3.65 -21.87 1.03
N ARG A 144 4.76 -22.43 0.55
CA ARG A 144 5.65 -23.27 1.34
C ARG A 144 6.20 -22.51 2.55
N GLU A 145 6.80 -21.36 2.33
CA GLU A 145 7.36 -20.52 3.39
C GLU A 145 6.32 -20.14 4.46
N GLU A 146 5.09 -19.87 4.03
CA GLU A 146 3.99 -19.54 4.94
C GLU A 146 3.49 -20.77 5.72
N LEU A 147 3.39 -21.93 5.06
CA LEU A 147 2.98 -23.18 5.70
C LEU A 147 4.01 -23.67 6.72
N GLU A 148 5.31 -23.54 6.45
CA GLU A 148 6.39 -23.83 7.40
C GLU A 148 6.25 -23.00 8.68
N LYS A 149 5.95 -21.71 8.55
CA LYS A 149 5.71 -20.81 9.69
C LYS A 149 4.45 -21.19 10.47
N ARG A 150 3.33 -21.44 9.78
CA ARG A 150 2.03 -21.72 10.41
C ARG A 150 1.97 -23.07 11.10
N THR A 151 2.52 -24.11 10.48
CA THR A 151 2.47 -25.47 11.04
C THR A 151 3.41 -25.65 12.22
N GLY A 152 4.50 -24.85 12.28
CA GLY A 152 5.50 -24.94 13.34
C GLY A 152 6.30 -26.25 13.33
N LEU A 153 6.30 -26.99 12.21
CA LEU A 153 7.08 -28.22 12.04
C LEU A 153 8.56 -27.85 11.85
N ARG A 154 9.32 -27.89 12.96
CA ARG A 154 10.75 -27.58 12.98
C ARG A 154 11.56 -28.83 13.22
N LYS A 155 12.79 -28.85 12.70
CA LYS A 155 13.76 -29.93 12.98
C LYS A 155 13.89 -30.16 14.47
N GLY A 156 13.81 -31.44 14.90
CA GLY A 156 13.82 -31.86 16.30
C GLY A 156 12.45 -31.86 16.98
N SER A 157 11.38 -31.39 16.34
CA SER A 157 10.02 -31.51 16.88
C SER A 157 9.58 -32.95 16.99
N LEU A 158 8.90 -33.30 18.08
CA LEU A 158 8.37 -34.63 18.31
C LEU A 158 7.16 -34.89 17.41
N ILE A 159 7.15 -36.02 16.72
CA ILE A 159 6.04 -36.43 15.85
C ILE A 159 5.07 -37.30 16.61
N SER A 160 3.87 -36.75 16.79
CA SER A 160 2.73 -37.46 17.40
C SER A 160 1.52 -37.35 16.48
N PRO A 161 0.51 -38.21 16.60
CA PRO A 161 -0.75 -38.11 15.87
C PRO A 161 -1.36 -36.69 15.99
N ASN A 162 -1.35 -36.13 17.20
CA ASN A 162 -1.85 -34.80 17.47
C ASN A 162 -1.06 -33.71 16.72
N THR A 163 0.28 -33.81 16.62
CA THR A 163 1.13 -32.89 15.84
C THR A 163 0.75 -32.94 14.37
N LEU A 164 0.53 -34.14 13.82
CA LEU A 164 0.15 -34.33 12.41
C LEU A 164 -1.27 -33.81 12.13
N ASP A 165 -2.23 -34.07 13.02
CA ASP A 165 -3.59 -33.58 12.88
C ASP A 165 -3.68 -32.05 13.00
N ARG A 166 -2.92 -31.47 13.93
CA ARG A 166 -2.79 -30.00 14.02
C ARG A 166 -2.20 -29.41 12.73
N ALA A 167 -1.14 -30.02 12.21
CA ALA A 167 -0.56 -29.57 10.93
C ALA A 167 -1.59 -29.69 9.81
N ARG A 168 -2.37 -30.81 9.76
CA ARG A 168 -3.44 -30.99 8.76
C ARG A 168 -4.50 -29.89 8.86
N GLN A 169 -4.95 -29.58 10.08
CA GLN A 169 -5.94 -28.52 10.30
C GLN A 169 -5.43 -27.14 9.91
N LEU A 170 -4.18 -26.81 10.24
CA LEU A 170 -3.59 -25.53 9.90
C LEU A 170 -3.40 -25.36 8.38
N VAL A 171 -2.94 -26.40 7.69
CA VAL A 171 -2.84 -26.41 6.23
C VAL A 171 -4.21 -26.28 5.59
N LYS A 172 -5.22 -27.03 6.08
CA LYS A 172 -6.59 -26.94 5.58
C LYS A 172 -7.13 -25.53 5.78
N LYS A 173 -7.01 -24.97 6.97
CA LYS A 173 -7.45 -23.59 7.26
C LYS A 173 -6.81 -22.58 6.33
N TYR A 174 -5.49 -22.70 6.07
CA TYR A 174 -4.77 -21.82 5.14
C TYR A 174 -5.34 -21.86 3.72
N TYR A 175 -5.65 -23.06 3.21
CA TYR A 175 -6.21 -23.20 1.87
C TYR A 175 -7.69 -22.84 1.79
N ASP A 176 -8.46 -23.07 2.86
CA ASP A 176 -9.85 -22.60 2.99
C ASP A 176 -9.91 -21.07 2.92
N GLU A 177 -9.00 -20.35 3.63
CA GLU A 177 -8.84 -18.89 3.55
C GLU A 177 -8.51 -18.41 2.13
N LYS A 178 -7.86 -19.23 1.31
CA LYS A 178 -7.56 -18.94 -0.10
C LYS A 178 -8.65 -19.39 -1.08
N GLY A 179 -9.71 -20.06 -0.59
CA GLY A 179 -10.84 -20.53 -1.38
C GLY A 179 -10.66 -21.91 -2.03
N PHE A 180 -9.73 -22.73 -1.53
CA PHE A 180 -9.51 -24.11 -1.98
C PHE A 180 -10.17 -25.11 -1.03
N ARG A 181 -11.50 -25.15 -1.01
CA ARG A 181 -12.30 -25.94 -0.08
C ARG A 181 -12.08 -27.45 -0.21
N ASP A 182 -11.83 -27.93 -1.42
CA ASP A 182 -11.69 -29.35 -1.74
C ASP A 182 -10.23 -29.84 -1.70
N MET A 183 -9.36 -29.11 -0.96
CA MET A 183 -7.96 -29.48 -0.79
C MET A 183 -7.83 -30.83 -0.11
N LYS A 184 -7.01 -31.70 -0.67
CA LYS A 184 -6.62 -32.99 -0.09
C LYS A 184 -5.17 -32.95 0.32
N MET A 185 -4.86 -33.58 1.44
CA MET A 185 -3.49 -33.66 1.93
C MET A 185 -3.19 -35.09 2.41
N THR A 186 -2.06 -35.62 1.98
CA THR A 186 -1.50 -36.87 2.41
C THR A 186 -0.17 -36.59 3.12
N ILE A 187 0.01 -37.18 4.31
CA ILE A 187 1.27 -37.09 5.04
C ILE A 187 1.96 -38.44 4.94
N ARG A 188 3.20 -38.46 4.50
CA ARG A 188 4.05 -39.64 4.45
C ARG A 188 5.22 -39.43 5.38
N GLU A 189 5.46 -40.46 6.22
CA GLU A 189 6.60 -40.53 7.10
C GLU A 189 7.62 -41.49 6.50
N THR A 190 8.88 -41.09 6.44
CA THR A 190 10.01 -41.91 6.01
C THR A 190 11.15 -41.77 7.01
N GLU A 191 11.84 -42.85 7.33
CA GLU A 191 13.03 -42.78 8.21
C GLU A 191 14.10 -41.89 7.61
N ALA A 192 14.71 -41.07 8.46
CA ALA A 192 15.77 -40.14 8.01
C ALA A 192 17.09 -40.94 7.84
N PRO A 193 17.70 -40.96 6.63
CA PRO A 193 18.94 -41.69 6.40
C PRO A 193 20.05 -41.25 7.35
N GLY A 194 20.66 -42.21 8.06
CA GLY A 194 21.81 -41.95 8.95
C GLY A 194 21.45 -41.25 10.28
N GLN A 195 20.17 -41.07 10.60
CA GLN A 195 19.70 -40.50 11.87
C GLN A 195 18.66 -41.41 12.54
N PRO A 196 19.08 -42.40 13.33
CA PRO A 196 18.12 -43.26 14.06
C PRO A 196 17.18 -42.43 14.94
N GLY A 197 15.89 -42.75 14.95
CA GLY A 197 14.87 -42.04 15.74
C GLY A 197 14.38 -40.74 15.10
N TYR A 198 14.84 -40.38 13.89
CA TYR A 198 14.35 -39.22 13.13
C TYR A 198 13.59 -39.67 11.89
N VAL A 199 12.56 -38.89 11.56
CA VAL A 199 11.75 -39.10 10.36
C VAL A 199 11.67 -37.85 9.52
N ASN A 200 11.60 -38.01 8.21
CA ASN A 200 11.23 -36.98 7.26
C ASN A 200 9.73 -37.04 7.01
N LEU A 201 9.09 -35.87 7.04
CA LEU A 201 7.68 -35.73 6.73
C LEU A 201 7.52 -35.12 5.33
N THR A 202 6.83 -35.81 4.46
CA THR A 202 6.39 -35.27 3.18
C THR A 202 4.89 -34.97 3.23
N LEU A 203 4.53 -33.70 3.21
CA LEU A 203 3.15 -33.23 3.16
C LEU A 203 2.79 -33.00 1.69
N ASP A 204 2.11 -33.95 1.08
CA ASP A 204 1.70 -33.89 -0.32
C ASP A 204 0.30 -33.27 -0.39
N ILE A 205 0.23 -32.07 -1.00
CA ILE A 205 -0.95 -31.21 -1.01
C ILE A 205 -1.48 -31.07 -2.43
N ASP A 206 -2.63 -31.68 -2.66
CA ASP A 206 -3.45 -31.40 -3.84
C ASP A 206 -4.42 -30.27 -3.53
N ARG A 207 -4.11 -29.08 -4.01
CA ARG A 207 -4.94 -27.89 -3.80
C ARG A 207 -6.27 -27.97 -4.51
N SER A 208 -6.41 -28.86 -5.52
CA SER A 208 -7.56 -28.84 -6.42
C SER A 208 -7.78 -27.45 -7.06
N GLY A 209 -8.96 -27.07 -7.43
CA GLY A 209 -9.29 -25.73 -7.94
C GLY A 209 -10.04 -24.92 -6.90
N LYS A 210 -10.02 -23.58 -7.03
CA LYS A 210 -10.81 -22.70 -6.17
C LYS A 210 -12.31 -22.95 -6.38
N THR A 211 -13.04 -23.09 -5.29
CA THR A 211 -14.50 -23.12 -5.31
C THR A 211 -15.03 -21.72 -5.63
N LYS A 212 -15.96 -21.62 -6.56
CA LYS A 212 -16.54 -20.35 -7.02
C LYS A 212 -18.04 -20.33 -6.78
N VAL A 213 -18.61 -19.14 -6.51
CA VAL A 213 -20.06 -18.98 -6.43
C VAL A 213 -20.64 -18.87 -7.83
N ARG A 214 -21.69 -19.66 -8.13
CA ARG A 214 -22.44 -19.58 -9.37
C ARG A 214 -23.58 -18.60 -9.25
N ASN A 215 -24.51 -18.85 -8.29
CA ASN A 215 -25.66 -18.00 -8.02
C ASN A 215 -25.91 -17.89 -6.53
N ILE A 216 -26.54 -16.78 -6.12
CA ILE A 216 -27.04 -16.57 -4.77
C ILE A 216 -28.55 -16.29 -4.87
N PHE A 217 -29.34 -17.11 -4.22
CA PHE A 217 -30.79 -17.02 -4.23
C PHE A 217 -31.26 -16.54 -2.85
N PHE A 218 -32.22 -15.62 -2.86
CA PHE A 218 -32.84 -15.09 -1.66
C PHE A 218 -34.31 -15.45 -1.66
N GLU A 219 -34.82 -15.84 -0.50
CA GLU A 219 -36.22 -16.14 -0.23
C GLU A 219 -36.68 -15.36 0.99
N GLY A 220 -37.89 -14.76 0.94
CA GLY A 220 -38.43 -13.99 2.06
C GLY A 220 -38.03 -12.49 2.07
N ASN A 221 -37.33 -12.01 1.03
CA ASN A 221 -36.94 -10.62 0.89
C ASN A 221 -37.97 -9.84 0.05
N SER A 222 -38.98 -9.25 0.71
CA SER A 222 -39.98 -8.44 0.08
C SER A 222 -39.64 -6.94 0.00
N SER A 223 -38.93 -6.43 1.02
CA SER A 223 -38.64 -5.01 1.22
C SER A 223 -37.30 -4.60 0.60
N LEU A 224 -36.30 -5.48 0.63
CA LEU A 224 -35.02 -5.24 -0.03
C LEU A 224 -34.91 -6.12 -1.26
N THR A 225 -34.46 -5.51 -2.37
CA THR A 225 -34.26 -6.25 -3.62
C THR A 225 -33.06 -7.19 -3.52
N ASP A 226 -33.08 -8.29 -4.25
CA ASP A 226 -31.91 -9.18 -4.42
C ASP A 226 -30.64 -8.42 -4.75
N TYR A 227 -30.73 -7.34 -5.54
CA TYR A 227 -29.60 -6.51 -5.89
C TYR A 227 -28.99 -5.82 -4.67
N GLN A 228 -29.82 -5.27 -3.79
CA GLN A 228 -29.35 -4.60 -2.56
C GLN A 228 -28.71 -5.60 -1.60
N LEU A 229 -29.29 -6.81 -1.48
CA LEU A 229 -28.72 -7.90 -0.67
C LEU A 229 -27.39 -8.41 -1.24
N ARG A 230 -27.29 -8.62 -2.55
CA ARG A 230 -26.01 -8.97 -3.20
C ARG A 230 -24.96 -7.87 -3.06
N MET A 231 -25.36 -6.61 -3.01
CA MET A 231 -24.42 -5.51 -2.74
C MET A 231 -23.95 -5.49 -1.30
N ALA A 232 -24.79 -5.92 -0.34
CA ALA A 232 -24.41 -6.07 1.05
C ALA A 232 -23.39 -7.21 1.25
N MET A 233 -23.44 -8.25 0.43
CA MET A 233 -22.44 -9.32 0.37
C MET A 233 -21.17 -8.82 -0.34
N GLY A 234 -20.31 -8.11 0.40
CA GLY A 234 -19.13 -7.45 -0.15
C GLY A 234 -18.04 -8.38 -0.68
N LYS A 235 -17.89 -9.54 -0.06
CA LYS A 235 -16.79 -10.50 -0.29
C LYS A 235 -17.22 -11.73 -1.09
N THR A 236 -18.43 -12.24 -0.88
CA THR A 236 -19.00 -13.40 -1.59
C THR A 236 -19.78 -12.94 -2.80
N ASN A 237 -19.27 -13.15 -4.01
CA ASN A 237 -19.86 -12.62 -5.24
C ASN A 237 -20.08 -13.70 -6.29
N GLU A 238 -21.20 -13.55 -7.03
CA GLU A 238 -21.53 -14.34 -8.23
C GLU A 238 -20.54 -14.06 -9.38
N GLY A 239 -20.42 -15.02 -10.30
CA GLY A 239 -19.70 -14.84 -11.54
C GLY A 239 -20.30 -13.76 -12.44
N PHE A 240 -19.51 -13.23 -13.38
CA PHE A 240 -19.99 -12.35 -14.44
C PHE A 240 -21.04 -13.07 -15.29
N SER A 241 -22.21 -12.46 -15.46
CA SER A 241 -23.28 -12.95 -16.32
C SER A 241 -23.80 -11.82 -17.21
N LEU A 242 -23.77 -12.01 -18.52
CA LEU A 242 -24.22 -11.05 -19.54
C LEU A 242 -25.76 -11.01 -19.75
N GLY A 243 -26.54 -11.63 -18.87
CA GLY A 243 -27.98 -11.74 -19.03
C GLY A 243 -28.81 -10.82 -18.13
N ARG A 244 -29.86 -10.19 -18.69
CA ARG A 244 -30.95 -9.48 -17.98
C ARG A 244 -30.56 -8.25 -17.14
N GLY A 245 -30.24 -7.13 -17.79
CA GLY A 245 -30.21 -5.83 -17.14
C GLY A 245 -29.08 -5.60 -16.10
N ARG A 246 -28.07 -6.49 -16.02
CA ARG A 246 -27.01 -6.51 -15.02
C ARG A 246 -25.68 -5.92 -15.50
N ALA A 247 -25.63 -5.31 -16.69
CA ALA A 247 -24.37 -4.88 -17.32
C ALA A 247 -23.55 -3.88 -16.49
N LEU A 248 -24.20 -2.88 -15.91
CA LEU A 248 -23.50 -1.81 -15.19
C LEU A 248 -22.95 -2.28 -13.83
N SER A 249 -23.70 -3.11 -13.09
CA SER A 249 -23.25 -3.69 -11.82
C SER A 249 -22.18 -4.77 -12.00
N SER A 250 -22.18 -5.44 -13.16
CA SER A 250 -21.17 -6.43 -13.51
C SER A 250 -19.81 -5.81 -13.82
N LEU A 251 -19.78 -4.61 -14.44
CA LEU A 251 -18.54 -3.89 -14.71
C LEU A 251 -17.78 -3.53 -13.43
N LEU A 252 -18.48 -3.11 -12.38
CA LEU A 252 -17.89 -2.82 -11.07
C LEU A 252 -17.36 -4.06 -10.34
N LYS A 253 -17.84 -5.26 -10.74
CA LYS A 253 -17.45 -6.56 -10.13
C LYS A 253 -16.39 -7.34 -10.92
N ILE A 254 -15.93 -6.87 -12.08
CA ILE A 254 -14.93 -7.56 -12.93
C ILE A 254 -13.65 -7.89 -12.15
N PHE A 255 -13.26 -7.01 -11.23
CA PHE A 255 -12.03 -7.15 -10.41
C PHE A 255 -12.27 -7.83 -9.05
N LYS A 256 -13.53 -8.13 -8.66
CA LYS A 256 -13.80 -8.86 -7.41
C LYS A 256 -13.54 -10.34 -7.60
N GLN A 257 -12.81 -10.95 -6.65
CA GLN A 257 -12.52 -12.37 -6.69
C GLN A 257 -13.80 -13.20 -6.51
N LYS A 258 -14.02 -14.14 -7.41
CA LYS A 258 -15.19 -15.03 -7.46
C LYS A 258 -15.02 -16.31 -6.63
N LYS A 259 -14.09 -16.34 -5.67
CA LYS A 259 -13.83 -17.49 -4.82
C LYS A 259 -14.80 -17.51 -3.65
N PHE A 260 -15.22 -18.70 -3.26
CA PHE A 260 -15.95 -18.92 -2.03
C PHE A 260 -14.97 -19.13 -0.87
N VAL A 261 -15.14 -18.36 0.20
CA VAL A 261 -14.37 -18.47 1.45
C VAL A 261 -15.36 -18.45 2.62
N ASP A 262 -15.34 -19.47 3.47
CA ASP A 262 -16.31 -19.62 4.56
C ASP A 262 -16.31 -18.44 5.56
N ALA A 263 -15.14 -17.90 5.88
CA ALA A 263 -15.03 -16.75 6.76
C ALA A 263 -15.64 -15.47 6.15
N ASP A 264 -15.35 -15.22 4.87
CA ASP A 264 -15.91 -14.10 4.12
C ASP A 264 -17.44 -14.23 3.98
N TYR A 265 -17.92 -15.45 3.77
CA TYR A 265 -19.35 -15.74 3.67
C TYR A 265 -20.09 -15.48 4.98
N LYS A 266 -19.56 -15.92 6.12
CA LYS A 266 -20.15 -15.66 7.44
C LYS A 266 -20.23 -14.17 7.75
N GLU A 267 -19.22 -13.40 7.38
CA GLU A 267 -19.24 -11.94 7.52
C GLU A 267 -20.31 -11.32 6.61
N ASP A 268 -20.44 -11.81 5.37
CA ASP A 268 -21.46 -11.33 4.44
C ASP A 268 -22.89 -11.63 4.89
N LEU A 269 -23.13 -12.75 5.56
CA LEU A 269 -24.42 -13.04 6.20
C LEU A 269 -24.76 -11.99 7.28
N GLN A 270 -23.79 -11.61 8.11
CA GLN A 270 -23.96 -10.55 9.09
C GLN A 270 -24.21 -9.20 8.40
N ASN A 271 -23.57 -8.92 7.27
CA ASN A 271 -23.75 -7.70 6.52
C ASN A 271 -25.16 -7.59 5.92
N ILE A 272 -25.78 -8.71 5.53
CA ILE A 272 -27.19 -8.75 5.10
C ILE A 272 -28.09 -8.30 6.25
N ILE A 273 -27.94 -8.86 7.45
CA ILE A 273 -28.76 -8.48 8.60
C ILE A 273 -28.54 -7.01 8.97
N LYS A 274 -27.28 -6.55 9.01
CA LYS A 274 -26.96 -5.12 9.22
C LYS A 274 -27.60 -4.22 8.17
N ARG A 275 -27.75 -4.69 6.92
CA ARG A 275 -28.41 -3.92 5.85
C ARG A 275 -29.90 -3.77 6.11
N TYR A 276 -30.57 -4.83 6.60
CA TYR A 276 -31.97 -4.77 7.02
C TYR A 276 -32.14 -3.84 8.23
N GLN A 277 -31.30 -3.96 9.24
CA GLN A 277 -31.31 -3.10 10.42
C GLN A 277 -31.13 -1.61 10.05
N ALA A 278 -30.23 -1.31 9.09
CA ALA A 278 -30.06 0.04 8.56
C ALA A 278 -31.27 0.54 7.73
N ALA A 279 -32.15 -0.35 7.31
CA ALA A 279 -33.39 -0.02 6.62
C ALA A 279 -34.61 0.04 7.56
N GLY A 280 -34.40 -0.19 8.87
CA GLY A 280 -35.41 -0.14 9.91
C GLY A 280 -36.01 -1.49 10.29
N TYR A 281 -35.55 -2.58 9.73
CA TYR A 281 -36.03 -3.92 10.04
C TYR A 281 -35.17 -4.52 11.18
N ARG A 282 -35.51 -4.10 12.40
CA ARG A 282 -34.79 -4.44 13.64
C ARG A 282 -34.69 -5.93 13.89
N ASP A 283 -35.77 -6.64 13.68
CA ASP A 283 -35.94 -8.07 13.99
C ASP A 283 -35.61 -8.99 12.80
N ALA A 284 -34.96 -8.42 11.77
CA ALA A 284 -34.57 -9.21 10.60
C ALA A 284 -33.58 -10.30 10.98
N GLU A 285 -33.83 -11.52 10.53
CA GLU A 285 -33.02 -12.68 10.83
C GLU A 285 -32.80 -13.58 9.62
N LEU A 286 -31.69 -14.34 9.65
CA LEU A 286 -31.44 -15.41 8.69
C LEU A 286 -32.06 -16.71 9.23
N VAL A 287 -33.14 -17.16 8.61
CA VAL A 287 -33.85 -18.39 9.01
C VAL A 287 -33.01 -19.63 8.69
N SER A 288 -32.43 -19.67 7.50
CA SER A 288 -31.54 -20.76 7.10
C SER A 288 -30.65 -20.35 5.94
N ASP A 289 -29.49 -20.99 5.84
CA ASP A 289 -28.61 -20.92 4.70
C ASP A 289 -28.21 -22.31 4.21
N SER A 290 -28.02 -22.47 2.93
CA SER A 290 -27.51 -23.71 2.37
C SER A 290 -26.59 -23.46 1.19
N ILE A 291 -25.52 -24.27 1.13
CA ILE A 291 -24.49 -24.22 0.09
C ILE A 291 -24.53 -25.53 -0.67
N VAL A 292 -25.04 -25.48 -1.91
CA VAL A 292 -25.26 -26.66 -2.73
C VAL A 292 -24.19 -26.76 -3.81
N PRO A 293 -23.35 -27.82 -3.82
CA PRO A 293 -22.41 -28.08 -4.89
C PRO A 293 -23.12 -28.33 -6.23
N VAL A 294 -22.60 -27.72 -7.31
CA VAL A 294 -23.10 -27.93 -8.65
C VAL A 294 -22.38 -29.13 -9.28
N PRO A 295 -23.09 -30.24 -9.58
CA PRO A 295 -22.47 -31.45 -10.12
C PRO A 295 -21.60 -31.18 -11.36
N GLY A 296 -20.46 -31.86 -11.45
CA GLY A 296 -19.52 -31.73 -12.57
C GLY A 296 -18.75 -30.39 -12.65
N THR A 297 -18.91 -29.51 -11.65
CA THR A 297 -18.23 -28.21 -11.65
C THR A 297 -17.64 -27.90 -10.25
N ARG A 298 -16.68 -26.98 -10.18
CA ARG A 298 -16.16 -26.44 -8.91
C ARG A 298 -16.92 -25.16 -8.51
N LYS A 299 -18.26 -25.21 -8.62
CA LYS A 299 -19.13 -24.08 -8.29
C LYS A 299 -20.15 -24.49 -7.24
N VAL A 300 -20.61 -23.51 -6.47
CA VAL A 300 -21.66 -23.68 -5.49
C VAL A 300 -22.79 -22.69 -5.76
N ASP A 301 -24.02 -23.11 -5.50
CA ASP A 301 -25.17 -22.24 -5.38
C ASP A 301 -25.46 -22.02 -3.90
N ILE A 302 -25.83 -20.80 -3.54
CA ILE A 302 -26.13 -20.39 -2.18
C ILE A 302 -27.61 -20.03 -2.12
N TYR A 303 -28.31 -20.61 -1.16
CA TYR A 303 -29.71 -20.32 -0.89
C TYR A 303 -29.83 -19.72 0.50
N LEU A 304 -30.45 -18.55 0.59
CA LEU A 304 -30.61 -17.78 1.83
C LEU A 304 -32.11 -17.52 2.05
N LYS A 305 -32.61 -18.02 3.17
CA LYS A 305 -33.98 -17.79 3.60
C LYS A 305 -33.98 -16.77 4.72
N LEU A 306 -34.69 -15.65 4.49
CA LEU A 306 -34.72 -14.49 5.35
C LEU A 306 -36.11 -14.29 5.92
N ASN A 307 -36.17 -13.77 7.14
CA ASN A 307 -37.37 -13.22 7.75
C ASN A 307 -37.09 -11.74 8.03
N GLU A 308 -37.79 -10.85 7.35
CA GLU A 308 -37.56 -9.39 7.45
C GLU A 308 -38.10 -8.79 8.75
N GLY A 309 -39.11 -9.43 9.34
CA GLY A 309 -39.88 -8.80 10.43
C GLY A 309 -40.65 -7.55 9.98
N GLN A 310 -40.98 -6.71 10.93
CA GLN A 310 -41.64 -5.43 10.65
C GLN A 310 -40.66 -4.25 10.64
N LYS A 311 -41.02 -3.16 9.99
CA LYS A 311 -40.22 -1.95 9.96
C LYS A 311 -40.53 -1.08 11.15
N TYR A 312 -39.51 -0.60 11.84
CA TYR A 312 -39.63 0.22 13.03
C TYR A 312 -39.27 1.68 12.78
N TYR A 313 -39.92 2.57 13.52
CA TYR A 313 -39.72 4.02 13.54
C TYR A 313 -39.41 4.48 14.95
N ILE A 314 -38.69 5.59 15.09
CA ILE A 314 -38.37 6.19 16.37
C ILE A 314 -39.59 7.01 16.84
N LYS A 315 -40.12 6.68 18.03
CA LYS A 315 -41.23 7.39 18.64
C LYS A 315 -40.78 8.65 19.37
N ASP A 316 -39.83 8.48 20.28
CA ASP A 316 -39.23 9.55 21.06
C ASP A 316 -37.80 9.20 21.47
N ILE A 317 -37.00 10.23 21.75
CA ILE A 317 -35.63 10.10 22.22
C ILE A 317 -35.44 10.98 23.44
N ARG A 318 -35.04 10.39 24.56
CA ARG A 318 -34.76 11.11 25.80
C ARG A 318 -33.31 10.93 26.20
N PHE A 319 -32.67 12.04 26.58
CA PHE A 319 -31.34 12.00 27.21
C PHE A 319 -31.52 12.02 28.72
N VAL A 320 -30.82 11.14 29.43
CA VAL A 320 -30.89 11.00 30.90
C VAL A 320 -29.47 10.99 31.44
N GLY A 321 -29.20 11.77 32.49
CA GLY A 321 -27.89 11.87 33.12
C GLY A 321 -26.96 12.97 32.57
N ASN A 322 -27.43 13.71 31.56
CA ASN A 322 -26.70 14.79 30.90
C ASN A 322 -26.84 16.10 31.73
N THR A 323 -25.91 16.31 32.67
CA THR A 323 -25.88 17.52 33.52
C THR A 323 -25.02 18.65 32.95
N LYS A 324 -24.04 18.34 32.09
CA LYS A 324 -23.07 19.29 31.50
C LYS A 324 -23.58 19.95 30.23
N TYR A 325 -24.29 19.20 29.41
CA TYR A 325 -24.87 19.70 28.16
C TYR A 325 -26.36 19.48 28.12
N SER A 326 -27.09 20.47 27.62
CA SER A 326 -28.53 20.37 27.54
C SER A 326 -28.97 19.31 26.52
N SER A 327 -30.14 18.71 26.75
CA SER A 327 -30.71 17.70 25.82
C SER A 327 -30.97 18.27 24.44
N GLU A 328 -31.17 19.58 24.28
CA GLU A 328 -31.35 20.27 23.01
C GLU A 328 -30.05 20.21 22.17
N ILE A 329 -28.90 20.51 22.80
CA ILE A 329 -27.59 20.45 22.16
C ILE A 329 -27.28 19.01 21.72
N LEU A 330 -27.50 18.04 22.62
CA LEU A 330 -27.25 16.63 22.31
C LEU A 330 -28.17 16.11 21.19
N SER A 331 -29.44 16.55 21.18
CA SER A 331 -30.40 16.21 20.12
C SER A 331 -30.01 16.81 18.76
N GLN A 332 -29.51 18.04 18.76
CA GLN A 332 -28.99 18.67 17.54
C GLN A 332 -27.79 17.90 16.98
N LEU A 333 -26.87 17.49 17.85
CA LEU A 333 -25.69 16.68 17.43
C LEU A 333 -26.10 15.29 16.97
N LEU A 334 -27.04 14.64 17.64
CA LEU A 334 -27.56 13.33 17.27
C LEU A 334 -28.15 13.34 15.85
N ALA A 335 -28.83 14.44 15.46
CA ALA A 335 -29.43 14.64 14.14
C ALA A 335 -30.36 13.49 13.71
N ILE A 336 -31.08 12.92 14.68
CA ILE A 336 -32.12 11.90 14.52
C ILE A 336 -33.39 12.45 15.21
N ARG A 337 -34.54 12.32 14.54
CA ARG A 337 -35.79 12.92 15.02
C ARG A 337 -36.87 11.85 15.23
N PRO A 338 -37.86 12.11 16.12
CA PRO A 338 -39.07 11.32 16.17
C PRO A 338 -39.74 11.20 14.79
N GLY A 339 -40.14 10.00 14.42
CA GLY A 339 -40.65 9.65 13.08
C GLY A 339 -39.63 9.17 12.08
N ASP A 340 -38.34 9.33 12.36
CA ASP A 340 -37.28 8.74 11.53
C ASP A 340 -37.32 7.21 11.61
N VAL A 341 -36.85 6.56 10.57
CA VAL A 341 -36.66 5.10 10.54
C VAL A 341 -35.64 4.69 11.59
N TYR A 342 -35.94 3.64 12.35
CA TYR A 342 -35.02 3.10 13.34
C TYR A 342 -33.83 2.40 12.67
N ASP A 343 -32.79 3.17 12.43
CA ASP A 343 -31.50 2.69 11.89
C ASP A 343 -30.49 2.60 13.05
N GLN A 344 -30.31 1.39 13.56
CA GLN A 344 -29.40 1.12 14.68
C GLN A 344 -27.96 1.53 14.37
N LYS A 345 -27.52 1.33 13.14
CA LYS A 345 -26.16 1.70 12.72
C LYS A 345 -25.98 3.21 12.67
N ARG A 346 -26.97 3.94 12.14
CA ARG A 346 -26.95 5.41 12.14
C ARG A 346 -26.96 5.95 13.57
N LEU A 347 -27.75 5.36 14.44
CA LEU A 347 -27.79 5.74 15.86
C LEU A 347 -26.42 5.56 16.53
N GLU A 348 -25.79 4.39 16.38
CA GLU A 348 -24.45 4.10 16.91
C GLU A 348 -23.41 5.07 16.35
N ASN A 349 -23.41 5.31 15.04
CA ASN A 349 -22.50 6.25 14.41
C ASN A 349 -22.65 7.66 14.99
N ARG A 350 -23.85 8.18 15.10
CA ARG A 350 -24.12 9.53 15.61
C ARG A 350 -23.87 9.67 17.10
N LEU A 351 -23.95 8.59 17.87
CA LEU A 351 -23.62 8.60 19.28
C LEU A 351 -22.11 8.49 19.55
N THR A 352 -21.35 7.66 18.78
CA THR A 352 -19.99 7.28 19.20
C THR A 352 -18.92 7.35 18.10
N ILE A 353 -19.28 7.12 16.81
CA ILE A 353 -18.28 6.88 15.75
C ILE A 353 -17.97 8.14 14.93
N ASP A 354 -18.99 8.90 14.55
CA ASP A 354 -18.83 10.08 13.70
C ASP A 354 -17.91 11.12 14.38
N GLU A 355 -17.24 11.97 13.59
CA GLU A 355 -16.34 13.00 14.13
C GLU A 355 -17.10 14.00 15.02
N ASP A 356 -18.34 14.30 14.67
CA ASP A 356 -19.28 15.14 15.42
C ASP A 356 -20.27 14.32 16.27
N ALA A 357 -19.89 13.08 16.64
CA ALA A 357 -20.71 12.23 17.51
C ALA A 357 -20.94 12.88 18.89
N VAL A 358 -22.08 12.54 19.50
CA VAL A 358 -22.46 13.05 20.84
C VAL A 358 -21.36 12.77 21.88
N SER A 359 -20.77 11.57 21.88
CA SER A 359 -19.67 11.22 22.81
C SER A 359 -18.43 12.09 22.63
N ASN A 360 -18.15 12.56 21.40
CA ASN A 360 -16.98 13.38 21.13
C ASN A 360 -17.09 14.78 21.73
N LEU A 361 -18.30 15.31 21.92
CA LEU A 361 -18.49 16.54 22.66
C LEU A 361 -17.96 16.42 24.10
N TYR A 362 -18.20 15.29 24.73
CA TYR A 362 -17.69 15.00 26.08
C TYR A 362 -16.18 14.75 26.05
N TYR A 363 -15.71 13.89 25.16
CA TYR A 363 -14.28 13.51 25.07
C TYR A 363 -13.36 14.68 24.70
N ASN A 364 -13.83 15.63 23.89
CA ASN A 364 -13.03 16.81 23.53
C ASN A 364 -12.97 17.85 24.65
N ASN A 365 -13.82 17.71 25.67
CA ASN A 365 -13.84 18.59 26.84
C ASN A 365 -13.39 17.87 28.13
N GLY A 366 -12.56 16.84 28.02
CA GLY A 366 -11.93 16.18 29.16
C GLY A 366 -12.73 15.06 29.82
N TYR A 367 -13.96 14.79 29.42
CA TYR A 367 -14.79 13.75 30.04
C TYR A 367 -14.50 12.37 29.42
N ILE A 368 -13.29 11.85 29.60
CA ILE A 368 -12.87 10.56 29.02
C ILE A 368 -13.68 9.38 29.61
N PHE A 369 -14.22 9.54 30.83
CA PHE A 369 -15.03 8.51 31.50
C PHE A 369 -16.49 8.54 31.03
N ALA A 370 -16.86 9.46 30.14
CA ALA A 370 -18.22 9.57 29.67
C ALA A 370 -18.64 8.36 28.84
N GLY A 371 -19.79 7.80 29.15
CA GLY A 371 -20.50 6.78 28.41
C GLY A 371 -21.79 7.34 27.81
N VAL A 372 -22.16 6.93 26.61
CA VAL A 372 -23.39 7.33 25.93
C VAL A 372 -24.04 6.08 25.34
N ASP A 373 -25.02 5.53 26.09
CA ASP A 373 -25.59 4.23 25.79
C ASP A 373 -27.07 4.36 25.39
N PRO A 374 -27.46 3.99 24.16
CA PRO A 374 -28.87 3.96 23.78
C PRO A 374 -29.56 2.71 24.30
N ILE A 375 -30.72 2.92 24.99
CA ILE A 375 -31.53 1.84 25.53
C ILE A 375 -32.91 1.94 24.92
N GLU A 376 -33.41 0.84 24.38
CA GLU A 376 -34.79 0.70 23.97
C GLU A 376 -35.70 0.53 25.20
N THR A 377 -36.54 1.51 25.50
CA THR A 377 -37.35 1.50 26.72
C THR A 377 -38.76 0.94 26.49
N ASN A 378 -39.33 1.18 25.31
CA ASN A 378 -40.68 0.74 25.01
C ASN A 378 -40.83 0.52 23.50
N ILE A 379 -41.44 -0.61 23.14
CA ILE A 379 -41.80 -0.94 21.76
C ILE A 379 -43.31 -1.09 21.69
N GLN A 380 -43.95 -0.20 20.94
CA GLN A 380 -45.40 -0.20 20.74
C GLN A 380 -45.71 -0.28 19.25
N GLY A 381 -46.19 -1.46 18.80
CA GLY A 381 -46.48 -1.69 17.39
C GLY A 381 -45.18 -1.59 16.57
N ASP A 382 -45.11 -0.60 15.68
CA ASP A 382 -43.97 -0.32 14.81
C ASP A 382 -43.07 0.81 15.33
N SER A 383 -43.21 1.22 16.56
CA SER A 383 -42.55 2.40 17.11
C SER A 383 -41.69 2.08 18.33
N VAL A 384 -40.44 2.59 18.35
CA VAL A 384 -39.44 2.38 19.40
C VAL A 384 -39.18 3.69 20.14
N SER A 385 -39.30 3.67 21.47
CA SER A 385 -38.84 4.75 22.35
C SER A 385 -37.44 4.51 22.81
N LEU A 386 -36.59 5.51 22.71
CA LEU A 386 -35.16 5.45 23.04
C LEU A 386 -34.83 6.32 24.26
N GLU A 387 -34.10 5.76 25.19
CA GLU A 387 -33.45 6.47 26.29
C GLU A 387 -31.94 6.42 26.09
N VAL A 388 -31.34 7.58 25.83
CA VAL A 388 -29.86 7.69 25.72
C VAL A 388 -29.34 8.03 27.12
N ARG A 389 -28.76 7.04 27.77
CA ARG A 389 -28.16 7.22 29.10
C ARG A 389 -26.75 7.79 28.95
N VAL A 390 -26.56 8.92 29.57
CA VAL A 390 -25.28 9.61 29.61
C VAL A 390 -24.68 9.46 31.01
N THR A 391 -23.52 8.85 31.08
CA THR A 391 -22.70 8.82 32.29
C THR A 391 -21.53 9.76 32.06
N GLU A 392 -21.53 10.93 32.71
CA GLU A 392 -20.55 11.98 32.36
C GLU A 392 -19.18 11.76 32.99
N GLY A 393 -19.13 11.31 34.22
CA GLY A 393 -17.88 11.15 35.00
C GLY A 393 -17.14 12.47 35.27
N PRO A 394 -15.99 12.45 35.93
CA PRO A 394 -15.14 13.61 36.15
C PRO A 394 -14.37 13.99 34.89
N GLN A 395 -13.95 15.26 34.79
CA GLN A 395 -12.97 15.68 33.79
C GLN A 395 -11.60 15.11 34.15
N ALA A 396 -10.86 14.68 33.14
CA ALA A 396 -9.53 14.17 33.28
C ALA A 396 -8.50 15.09 32.62
N THR A 397 -7.36 15.28 33.30
CA THR A 397 -6.16 15.90 32.74
C THR A 397 -5.15 14.83 32.34
N ILE A 398 -4.34 15.13 31.35
CA ILE A 398 -3.26 14.22 30.91
C ILE A 398 -2.16 14.28 32.00
N ASP A 399 -1.85 13.13 32.64
CA ASP A 399 -0.75 13.02 33.61
C ASP A 399 0.57 12.79 32.88
N LYS A 400 0.65 11.70 32.09
CA LYS A 400 1.88 11.32 31.38
C LYS A 400 1.62 11.04 29.92
N VAL A 401 2.64 11.34 29.11
CA VAL A 401 2.72 10.92 27.71
C VAL A 401 3.92 9.99 27.55
N ILE A 402 3.64 8.72 27.34
CA ILE A 402 4.62 7.64 27.26
C ILE A 402 4.83 7.29 25.81
N ILE A 403 6.09 7.35 25.34
CA ILE A 403 6.48 7.02 23.98
C ILE A 403 7.39 5.81 24.02
N ARG A 404 7.06 4.76 23.24
CA ARG A 404 7.86 3.53 23.12
C ARG A 404 8.03 3.17 21.66
N GLY A 405 9.13 2.47 21.33
CA GLY A 405 9.37 1.97 19.97
C GLY A 405 9.83 3.01 18.97
N ASN A 406 10.40 4.13 19.45
CA ASN A 406 11.00 5.17 18.62
C ASN A 406 12.51 4.96 18.35
N ASP A 407 12.93 3.70 18.15
CA ASP A 407 14.35 3.30 18.10
C ASP A 407 15.18 4.00 17.03
N ILE A 408 14.56 4.33 15.88
CA ILE A 408 15.22 4.99 14.74
C ILE A 408 15.05 6.52 14.73
N VAL A 409 14.12 7.06 15.55
CA VAL A 409 13.81 8.50 15.63
C VAL A 409 14.07 8.98 17.05
N TYR A 410 14.65 10.15 17.23
CA TYR A 410 14.80 10.73 18.56
C TYR A 410 13.44 11.06 19.18
N GLU A 411 13.31 10.88 20.50
CA GLU A 411 12.06 11.11 21.20
C GLU A 411 11.54 12.54 21.00
N ASP A 412 12.43 13.53 20.99
CA ASP A 412 12.07 14.93 20.79
C ASP A 412 11.37 15.18 19.45
N VAL A 413 11.72 14.41 18.41
CA VAL A 413 11.08 14.50 17.10
C VAL A 413 9.62 14.07 17.16
N VAL A 414 9.32 13.04 17.97
CA VAL A 414 7.96 12.57 18.20
C VAL A 414 7.22 13.53 19.12
N ARG A 415 7.81 13.83 20.29
CA ARG A 415 7.16 14.59 21.36
C ARG A 415 6.78 16.01 20.95
N ARG A 416 7.63 16.67 20.14
CA ARG A 416 7.36 18.04 19.66
C ARG A 416 6.15 18.15 18.72
N GLU A 417 5.76 17.06 18.09
CA GLU A 417 4.61 17.01 17.16
C GLU A 417 3.28 16.71 17.88
N LEU A 418 3.32 16.29 19.15
CA LEU A 418 2.11 15.92 19.88
C LEU A 418 1.35 17.14 20.37
N TYR A 419 0.03 17.12 20.17
CA TYR A 419 -0.91 18.06 20.81
C TYR A 419 -1.23 17.64 22.24
N THR A 420 -1.18 16.34 22.53
CA THR A 420 -1.37 15.79 23.88
C THR A 420 -0.16 16.10 24.75
N LYS A 421 -0.33 16.97 25.77
CA LYS A 421 0.73 17.41 26.67
C LYS A 421 0.34 17.16 28.12
N PRO A 422 1.28 16.76 29.00
CA PRO A 422 1.00 16.67 30.42
C PRO A 422 0.42 17.96 31.00
N GLY A 423 -0.56 17.84 31.89
CA GLY A 423 -1.20 18.96 32.57
C GLY A 423 -2.34 19.64 31.79
N VAL A 424 -2.59 19.26 30.53
CA VAL A 424 -3.69 19.77 29.74
C VAL A 424 -4.91 18.85 29.88
N LEU A 425 -6.11 19.38 29.73
CA LEU A 425 -7.34 18.57 29.68
C LEU A 425 -7.25 17.57 28.52
N PHE A 426 -7.74 16.35 28.75
CA PHE A 426 -7.84 15.36 27.70
C PHE A 426 -8.77 15.85 26.58
N SER A 427 -8.33 15.66 25.35
CA SER A 427 -9.12 15.91 24.15
C SER A 427 -8.91 14.77 23.17
N LYS A 428 -10.00 14.11 22.73
CA LYS A 428 -9.93 13.07 21.70
C LYS A 428 -9.51 13.68 20.36
N GLU A 429 -9.90 14.90 20.08
CA GLU A 429 -9.48 15.62 18.86
C GLU A 429 -7.96 15.83 18.85
N ASP A 430 -7.36 16.28 19.96
CA ASP A 430 -5.92 16.45 20.08
C ASP A 430 -5.16 15.13 19.98
N LEU A 431 -5.72 14.06 20.54
CA LEU A 431 -5.18 12.71 20.42
C LEU A 431 -5.17 12.26 18.95
N MET A 432 -6.27 12.46 18.24
CA MET A 432 -6.39 12.09 16.83
C MET A 432 -5.55 12.98 15.91
N ASN A 433 -5.41 14.26 16.23
CA ASN A 433 -4.53 15.18 15.52
C ASN A 433 -3.07 14.79 15.71
N SER A 434 -2.67 14.44 16.95
CA SER A 434 -1.32 13.90 17.23
C SER A 434 -1.05 12.63 16.41
N PHE A 435 -1.98 11.69 16.40
CA PHE A 435 -1.88 10.47 15.62
C PHE A 435 -1.76 10.75 14.11
N ARG A 436 -2.54 11.69 13.58
CA ARG A 436 -2.51 12.08 12.16
C ARG A 436 -1.16 12.66 11.77
N ILE A 437 -0.59 13.53 12.60
CA ILE A 437 0.73 14.12 12.36
C ILE A 437 1.83 13.05 12.41
N LEU A 438 1.81 12.18 13.41
CA LEU A 438 2.78 11.08 13.48
C LEU A 438 2.73 10.18 12.22
N ASN A 439 1.54 9.94 11.68
CA ASN A 439 1.38 9.21 10.43
C ASN A 439 1.91 9.99 9.22
N GLN A 440 1.74 11.31 9.19
CA GLN A 440 2.26 12.17 8.12
C GLN A 440 3.78 12.24 8.11
N LEU A 441 4.44 12.11 9.26
CA LEU A 441 5.90 11.98 9.32
C LEU A 441 6.41 10.75 8.54
N GLY A 442 5.60 9.69 8.44
CA GLY A 442 5.91 8.48 7.67
C GLY A 442 6.95 7.57 8.30
N HIS A 443 7.41 7.86 9.52
CA HIS A 443 8.43 7.07 10.22
C HIS A 443 7.87 5.86 10.95
N PHE A 444 6.53 5.76 11.07
CA PHE A 444 5.84 4.74 11.83
C PHE A 444 4.73 4.06 11.01
N ASP A 445 4.46 2.81 11.37
CA ASP A 445 3.36 2.03 10.80
C ASP A 445 2.04 2.48 11.45
N ALA A 446 1.18 3.15 10.68
CA ALA A 446 -0.07 3.72 11.15
C ALA A 446 -1.06 2.67 11.72
N GLU A 447 -1.05 1.44 11.21
CA GLU A 447 -1.98 0.39 11.68
C GLU A 447 -1.55 -0.19 13.03
N LYS A 448 -0.25 -0.14 13.34
CA LYS A 448 0.33 -0.71 14.57
C LYS A 448 0.63 0.34 15.63
N SER A 449 0.62 1.62 15.28
CA SER A 449 1.03 2.72 16.17
C SER A 449 -0.16 3.53 16.67
N ILE A 450 -1.30 2.89 16.94
CA ILE A 450 -2.52 3.55 17.41
C ILE A 450 -2.31 3.97 18.88
N PRO A 451 -2.51 5.26 19.21
CA PRO A 451 -2.37 5.73 20.58
C PRO A 451 -3.45 5.18 21.50
N LYS A 452 -3.07 4.89 22.75
CA LYS A 452 -3.96 4.32 23.76
C LYS A 452 -4.07 5.27 24.94
N PRO A 453 -5.24 5.88 25.18
CA PRO A 453 -5.49 6.55 26.42
C PRO A 453 -5.74 5.50 27.53
N VAL A 454 -5.06 5.65 28.67
CA VAL A 454 -5.19 4.79 29.85
C VAL A 454 -5.76 5.65 30.98
N PRO A 455 -7.08 5.67 31.16
CA PRO A 455 -7.72 6.48 32.17
C PRO A 455 -7.53 5.89 33.57
N ASN A 456 -7.27 6.75 34.55
CA ASN A 456 -7.21 6.42 35.97
C ASN A 456 -8.39 7.10 36.71
N PRO A 457 -9.46 6.36 37.02
CA PRO A 457 -10.64 6.92 37.68
C PRO A 457 -10.35 7.39 39.10
N GLN A 458 -9.34 6.85 39.79
CA GLN A 458 -9.04 7.23 41.16
C GLN A 458 -8.38 8.60 41.26
N SER A 459 -7.50 8.93 40.33
CA SER A 459 -6.82 10.24 40.31
C SER A 459 -7.53 11.28 39.43
N GLY A 460 -8.51 10.89 38.63
CA GLY A 460 -9.13 11.78 37.65
C GLY A 460 -8.18 12.19 36.52
N THR A 461 -7.18 11.35 36.19
CA THR A 461 -6.17 11.62 35.18
C THR A 461 -6.17 10.55 34.09
N VAL A 462 -5.46 10.82 33.00
CA VAL A 462 -5.28 9.87 31.89
C VAL A 462 -3.82 9.87 31.44
N ASP A 463 -3.24 8.69 31.32
CA ASP A 463 -1.95 8.51 30.64
C ASP A 463 -2.17 8.24 29.16
N ILE A 464 -1.34 8.81 28.31
CA ILE A 464 -1.40 8.56 26.85
C ILE A 464 -0.19 7.74 26.45
N GLU A 465 -0.44 6.52 25.99
CA GLU A 465 0.61 5.63 25.50
C GLU A 465 0.68 5.64 23.97
N TYR A 466 1.87 5.94 23.45
CA TYR A 466 2.22 5.84 22.03
C TYR A 466 3.18 4.67 21.85
N ASP A 467 2.66 3.47 21.53
CA ASP A 467 3.46 2.31 21.16
C ASP A 467 3.72 2.37 19.64
N LEU A 468 4.89 2.91 19.28
CA LEU A 468 5.25 3.19 17.89
C LEU A 468 5.97 1.98 17.27
N THR A 469 5.58 1.60 16.07
CA THR A 469 6.29 0.58 15.29
C THR A 469 7.06 1.27 14.18
N PRO A 470 8.41 1.25 14.21
CA PRO A 470 9.22 1.93 13.21
C PRO A 470 8.98 1.37 11.81
N LYS A 471 8.97 2.26 10.82
CA LYS A 471 8.88 1.93 9.40
C LYS A 471 9.89 2.76 8.63
N SER A 472 10.74 2.13 7.84
CA SER A 472 11.59 2.89 6.91
C SER A 472 10.72 3.54 5.85
N ASN A 473 10.92 4.84 5.66
CA ASN A 473 10.27 5.63 4.62
C ASN A 473 11.31 6.21 3.65
N ASP A 474 12.54 5.72 3.71
CA ASP A 474 13.57 6.08 2.74
C ASP A 474 13.18 5.55 1.36
N GLN A 475 13.35 6.38 0.35
CA GLN A 475 12.87 6.10 -0.98
C GLN A 475 14.03 6.06 -1.96
N LEU A 476 14.07 4.98 -2.73
CA LEU A 476 14.85 4.89 -3.95
C LEU A 476 13.89 5.09 -5.13
N ASN A 477 13.99 6.23 -5.78
CA ASN A 477 13.17 6.57 -6.94
C ASN A 477 13.96 6.23 -8.21
N LEU A 478 13.53 5.21 -8.92
CA LEU A 478 14.06 4.87 -10.23
C LEU A 478 12.98 5.18 -11.26
N SER A 479 13.29 6.01 -12.24
CA SER A 479 12.38 6.22 -13.35
C SER A 479 13.10 6.11 -14.69
N ILE A 480 12.40 5.52 -15.65
CA ILE A 480 12.86 5.40 -17.03
C ILE A 480 11.73 5.95 -17.88
N GLY A 481 12.01 6.99 -18.61
CA GLY A 481 11.07 7.62 -19.54
C GLY A 481 11.60 7.56 -20.97
N TRP A 482 10.70 7.71 -21.94
CA TRP A 482 11.07 7.86 -23.34
C TRP A 482 10.76 9.29 -23.78
N SER A 483 11.78 10.02 -24.25
CA SER A 483 11.63 11.36 -24.82
C SER A 483 11.89 11.33 -26.33
N GLN A 484 11.71 12.46 -26.98
CA GLN A 484 12.07 12.59 -28.41
C GLN A 484 13.56 12.32 -28.69
N THR A 485 14.41 12.45 -27.68
CA THR A 485 15.86 12.20 -27.75
C THR A 485 16.28 10.83 -27.25
N GLY A 486 15.30 9.95 -27.02
CA GLY A 486 15.55 8.59 -26.55
C GLY A 486 15.21 8.39 -25.07
N LEU A 487 15.85 7.41 -24.48
CA LEU A 487 15.60 6.99 -23.11
C LEU A 487 16.18 8.00 -22.12
N ILE A 488 15.36 8.44 -21.16
CA ILE A 488 15.81 9.20 -19.99
C ILE A 488 15.73 8.33 -18.77
N GLY A 489 16.83 8.21 -18.05
CA GLY A 489 16.90 7.55 -16.75
C GLY A 489 17.00 8.57 -15.62
N SER A 490 16.34 8.32 -14.50
CA SER A 490 16.59 9.05 -13.27
C SER A 490 16.76 8.11 -12.10
N ILE A 491 17.64 8.50 -11.18
CA ILE A 491 17.85 7.85 -9.91
C ILE A 491 17.78 8.90 -8.80
N GLY A 492 16.98 8.64 -7.80
CA GLY A 492 16.80 9.54 -6.66
C GLY A 492 16.84 8.78 -5.35
N PHE A 493 17.59 9.31 -4.40
CA PHE A 493 17.62 8.83 -3.02
C PHE A 493 16.98 9.90 -2.14
N THR A 494 16.00 9.51 -1.35
CA THR A 494 15.38 10.38 -0.36
C THR A 494 15.45 9.72 1.01
N PHE A 495 16.20 10.34 1.91
CA PHE A 495 16.34 9.94 3.30
C PHE A 495 15.42 10.82 4.13
N THR A 496 14.42 10.25 4.76
CA THR A 496 13.35 11.01 5.42
C THR A 496 13.59 11.25 6.90
N ASN A 497 14.51 10.51 7.51
CA ASN A 497 14.90 10.63 8.92
C ASN A 497 16.37 11.01 9.07
N PHE A 498 16.89 11.86 8.17
CA PHE A 498 18.27 12.30 8.21
C PHE A 498 18.59 13.10 9.47
N SER A 499 19.84 13.06 9.93
CA SER A 499 20.36 13.87 11.03
C SER A 499 21.67 14.52 10.61
N ILE A 500 21.63 15.83 10.41
CA ILE A 500 22.85 16.61 10.09
C ILE A 500 23.81 16.65 11.27
N GLN A 501 23.29 16.59 12.51
CA GLN A 501 24.12 16.58 13.72
C GLN A 501 24.97 15.32 13.83
N ASN A 502 24.40 14.19 13.37
CA ASN A 502 25.09 12.90 13.41
C ASN A 502 26.03 12.70 12.22
N LEU A 503 26.02 13.57 11.20
CA LEU A 503 26.84 13.41 10.00
C LEU A 503 28.33 13.19 10.30
N PHE A 504 28.84 13.89 11.31
CA PHE A 504 30.25 13.78 11.75
C PHE A 504 30.44 12.89 12.99
N ARG A 505 29.41 12.10 13.36
CA ARG A 505 29.43 11.21 14.53
C ARG A 505 29.01 9.79 14.15
N PRO A 506 29.87 9.01 13.46
CA PRO A 506 29.53 7.67 12.99
C PRO A 506 29.08 6.70 14.08
N SER A 507 29.55 6.88 15.33
CA SER A 507 29.11 6.08 16.48
C SER A 507 27.65 6.26 16.87
N MET A 508 27.01 7.35 16.40
CA MET A 508 25.59 7.65 16.67
C MET A 508 24.66 7.22 15.53
N TYR A 509 25.19 6.59 14.47
CA TYR A 509 24.38 6.12 13.36
C TYR A 509 23.48 4.98 13.82
N LYS A 510 22.17 5.15 13.60
CA LYS A 510 21.14 4.12 13.83
C LYS A 510 20.90 3.25 12.59
N GLY A 511 21.77 3.35 11.58
CA GLY A 511 21.74 2.65 10.31
C GLY A 511 22.97 2.97 9.47
N ILE A 512 22.93 2.73 8.16
CA ILE A 512 24.05 3.04 7.23
C ILE A 512 24.23 4.56 7.09
N ILE A 513 23.16 5.33 7.28
CA ILE A 513 23.11 6.78 7.10
C ILE A 513 22.80 7.43 8.46
N PRO A 514 23.33 8.64 8.74
CA PRO A 514 23.01 9.35 9.96
C PRO A 514 21.52 9.65 10.04
N GLN A 515 20.84 9.07 11.04
CA GLN A 515 19.39 9.16 11.25
C GLN A 515 19.07 9.64 12.65
N GLY A 516 17.85 10.13 12.86
CA GLY A 516 17.29 10.44 14.17
C GLY A 516 16.50 11.74 14.26
N ASP A 517 16.87 12.80 13.54
CA ASP A 517 16.30 14.15 13.70
C ASP A 517 15.01 14.39 12.88
N GLY A 518 14.60 13.44 12.07
CA GLY A 518 13.43 13.60 11.18
C GLY A 518 13.65 14.64 10.08
N GLN A 519 14.90 14.98 9.77
CA GLN A 519 15.27 15.84 8.65
C GLN A 519 15.20 15.04 7.34
N LYS A 520 15.06 15.73 6.23
CA LYS A 520 14.97 15.11 4.90
C LYS A 520 16.17 15.53 4.05
N LEU A 521 16.89 14.55 3.49
CA LEU A 521 17.94 14.74 2.50
C LEU A 521 17.53 14.01 1.22
N SER A 522 17.51 14.74 0.08
CA SER A 522 17.24 14.13 -1.22
C SER A 522 18.38 14.44 -2.18
N ILE A 523 18.81 13.42 -2.89
CA ILE A 523 19.85 13.49 -3.93
C ILE A 523 19.25 12.86 -5.18
N ASN A 524 19.12 13.62 -6.27
CA ASN A 524 18.54 13.12 -7.50
C ASN A 524 19.50 13.38 -8.67
N GLY A 525 19.64 12.36 -9.51
CA GLY A 525 20.34 12.43 -10.78
C GLY A 525 19.39 12.03 -11.91
N GLN A 526 19.41 12.76 -13.00
CA GLN A 526 18.66 12.44 -14.22
C GLN A 526 19.56 12.62 -15.44
N THR A 527 19.51 11.67 -16.36
CA THR A 527 20.33 11.69 -17.55
C THR A 527 19.66 10.96 -18.71
N ASN A 528 19.92 11.44 -19.92
CA ASN A 528 19.74 10.68 -21.14
C ASN A 528 21.09 10.41 -21.83
N ALA A 529 22.15 10.31 -21.04
CA ALA A 529 23.51 10.08 -21.43
C ALA A 529 24.20 11.25 -22.16
N ARG A 530 23.68 11.71 -23.28
CA ARG A 530 24.34 12.73 -24.13
C ARG A 530 23.76 14.12 -24.02
N TYR A 531 22.44 14.24 -24.09
CA TYR A 531 21.77 15.52 -24.34
C TYR A 531 21.30 16.22 -23.09
N TYR A 532 21.07 15.49 -22.02
CA TYR A 532 20.57 16.01 -20.78
C TYR A 532 21.17 15.35 -19.57
N ASN A 533 21.70 16.16 -18.66
CA ASN A 533 22.22 15.72 -17.40
C ASN A 533 21.78 16.72 -16.32
N GLN A 534 21.25 16.18 -15.23
CA GLN A 534 20.84 16.99 -14.06
C GLN A 534 21.26 16.26 -12.79
N ILE A 535 21.75 17.03 -11.84
CA ILE A 535 21.95 16.61 -10.46
C ILE A 535 21.30 17.64 -9.55
N SER A 536 20.61 17.20 -8.51
CA SER A 536 20.04 18.08 -7.50
C SER A 536 20.22 17.48 -6.11
N VAL A 537 20.46 18.35 -5.14
CA VAL A 537 20.55 18.03 -3.72
C VAL A 537 19.61 18.95 -2.97
N SER A 538 18.79 18.41 -2.08
CA SER A 538 17.94 19.21 -1.22
C SER A 538 17.97 18.68 0.21
N PHE A 539 18.11 19.59 1.15
CA PHE A 539 18.02 19.35 2.58
C PHE A 539 16.85 20.11 3.16
N SER A 540 16.12 19.52 4.10
CA SER A 540 14.99 20.15 4.75
C SER A 540 14.90 19.72 6.20
N ASP A 541 14.76 20.72 7.09
CA ASP A 541 14.54 20.55 8.53
C ASP A 541 13.19 21.16 8.89
N PRO A 542 12.17 20.37 9.26
CA PRO A 542 10.83 20.88 9.58
C PRO A 542 10.76 21.62 10.93
N TRP A 543 11.79 21.48 11.78
CA TRP A 543 11.87 22.11 13.12
C TRP A 543 13.18 22.87 13.34
N PHE A 544 13.60 23.61 12.34
CA PHE A 544 14.83 24.40 12.46
C PHE A 544 14.82 25.29 13.69
N GLY A 545 15.86 25.15 14.53
CA GLY A 545 15.97 25.81 15.83
C GLY A 545 15.27 25.08 16.99
N GLY A 546 14.60 23.95 16.77
CA GLY A 546 14.09 23.00 17.77
C GLY A 546 12.90 23.46 18.63
N LYS A 547 12.59 24.76 18.65
CA LYS A 547 11.58 25.34 19.57
C LYS A 547 10.18 25.48 18.95
N ARG A 548 10.09 25.60 17.63
CA ARG A 548 8.85 25.83 16.89
C ARG A 548 8.92 25.14 15.53
N PRO A 549 7.81 24.75 14.93
CA PRO A 549 7.77 24.11 13.61
C PRO A 549 8.10 25.12 12.49
N ASN A 550 9.36 25.54 12.44
CA ASN A 550 9.91 26.39 11.39
C ASN A 550 10.65 25.51 10.39
N LEU A 551 10.15 25.43 9.18
CA LEU A 551 10.81 24.72 8.09
C LEU A 551 12.03 25.54 7.62
N LEU A 552 13.19 24.92 7.54
CA LEU A 552 14.30 25.38 6.73
C LEU A 552 14.50 24.39 5.59
N SER A 553 14.54 24.89 4.36
CA SER A 553 14.89 24.05 3.20
C SER A 553 15.98 24.74 2.40
N VAL A 554 17.01 23.97 2.05
CA VAL A 554 18.11 24.43 1.18
C VAL A 554 18.21 23.45 0.03
N SER A 555 18.21 23.94 -1.19
CA SER A 555 18.38 23.10 -2.36
C SER A 555 19.33 23.74 -3.36
N ALA A 556 20.04 22.89 -4.09
CA ALA A 556 20.89 23.30 -5.20
C ALA A 556 20.75 22.29 -6.34
N PHE A 557 20.81 22.76 -7.57
CA PHE A 557 20.81 21.90 -8.73
C PHE A 557 21.71 22.45 -9.84
N TYR A 558 22.22 21.52 -10.62
CA TYR A 558 22.89 21.78 -11.88
C TYR A 558 22.24 20.98 -12.98
N SER A 559 21.93 21.60 -14.08
CA SER A 559 21.39 20.97 -15.27
C SER A 559 22.14 21.45 -16.50
N ARG A 560 22.46 20.51 -17.39
CA ARG A 560 23.06 20.82 -18.70
C ARG A 560 22.29 20.09 -19.79
N MET A 561 21.94 20.82 -20.82
CA MET A 561 21.35 20.32 -22.05
C MET A 561 22.23 20.67 -23.23
N THR A 562 22.31 19.78 -24.20
CA THR A 562 22.96 20.00 -25.50
C THR A 562 21.94 19.91 -26.61
N ALA A 563 22.14 20.67 -27.66
CA ALA A 563 21.25 20.73 -28.81
C ALA A 563 21.32 19.43 -29.63
N ILE A 564 20.24 19.15 -30.34
CA ILE A 564 20.15 18.08 -31.33
C ILE A 564 19.96 18.73 -32.69
N ASP A 565 20.67 18.28 -33.71
CA ASP A 565 20.55 18.79 -35.08
C ASP A 565 19.12 18.57 -35.60
N GLN A 566 18.56 19.58 -36.25
CA GLN A 566 17.21 19.49 -36.83
C GLN A 566 17.06 18.37 -37.87
N ARG A 567 18.14 17.95 -38.51
CA ARG A 567 18.16 16.82 -39.43
C ARG A 567 17.77 15.48 -38.77
N TYR A 568 18.11 15.32 -37.50
CA TYR A 568 17.72 14.17 -36.71
C TYR A 568 16.18 14.10 -36.54
N TYR A 569 15.55 15.21 -36.23
CA TYR A 569 14.11 15.28 -36.09
C TYR A 569 13.36 15.07 -37.41
N SER A 570 13.86 15.62 -38.49
CA SER A 570 13.25 15.41 -39.82
C SER A 570 13.34 13.95 -40.27
N GLY A 571 14.42 13.25 -39.90
CA GLY A 571 14.59 11.82 -40.17
C GLY A 571 13.67 10.92 -39.34
N GLN A 572 13.49 11.22 -38.06
CA GLN A 572 12.60 10.45 -37.19
C GLN A 572 11.12 10.72 -37.48
N ALA A 573 10.72 11.96 -37.76
CA ALA A 573 9.35 12.29 -38.13
C ALA A 573 8.88 11.52 -39.38
N ARG A 574 9.75 11.31 -40.36
CA ARG A 574 9.44 10.50 -41.55
C ARG A 574 9.21 9.01 -41.27
N ASN A 575 9.82 8.46 -40.23
CA ASN A 575 9.73 7.01 -39.92
C ASN A 575 8.69 6.67 -38.86
N TYR A 576 8.30 7.61 -38.01
CA TYR A 576 7.29 7.40 -36.95
C TYR A 576 5.86 7.64 -37.49
N TYR A 577 5.71 8.50 -38.49
CA TYR A 577 4.44 8.74 -39.19
C TYR A 577 4.54 8.23 -40.62
N GLY A 578 4.63 6.91 -40.72
CA GLY A 578 4.42 6.23 -42.02
C GLY A 578 2.97 6.37 -42.44
N SER A 579 2.65 7.44 -43.10
CA SER A 579 1.51 7.86 -43.91
C SER A 579 0.88 9.17 -43.38
N GLY A 580 1.21 10.23 -44.09
CA GLY A 580 0.29 11.36 -44.25
C GLY A 580 0.21 12.39 -43.17
N TYR A 581 1.33 13.10 -42.88
CA TYR A 581 1.20 14.49 -42.39
C TYR A 581 2.12 15.44 -43.18
N TYR A 582 1.49 16.26 -43.96
CA TYR A 582 2.04 17.36 -44.70
C TYR A 582 2.48 18.46 -43.73
N ASN A 583 3.72 18.90 -43.82
CA ASN A 583 4.19 20.10 -43.17
C ASN A 583 3.88 21.29 -44.10
N PRO A 584 2.99 22.25 -43.72
CA PRO A 584 2.57 23.31 -44.64
C PRO A 584 3.58 24.42 -44.89
N TYR A 585 4.82 24.31 -44.38
CA TYR A 585 5.76 25.44 -44.41
C TYR A 585 6.85 25.42 -45.51
N TYR A 586 6.83 24.47 -46.45
CA TYR A 586 7.67 24.59 -47.66
C TYR A 586 6.86 24.27 -48.90
N GLY A 587 6.21 25.32 -49.41
CA GLY A 587 5.70 25.33 -50.76
C GLY A 587 6.86 25.45 -51.75
N GLY A 588 7.22 24.37 -52.41
CA GLY A 588 8.14 24.36 -53.54
C GLY A 588 7.60 23.41 -54.61
N TYR A 589 7.17 23.98 -55.71
CA TYR A 589 6.72 23.25 -56.92
C TYR A 589 7.85 22.39 -57.49
N GLY A 590 7.63 21.09 -57.69
CA GLY A 590 8.57 20.20 -58.37
C GLY A 590 7.85 19.00 -58.97
N TYR A 591 7.76 18.95 -60.28
CA TYR A 591 7.14 17.99 -61.18
C TYR A 591 7.76 16.60 -61.07
N GLY A 592 6.98 15.61 -61.42
CA GLY A 592 7.09 14.17 -61.37
C GLY A 592 8.32 13.48 -61.84
N GLY A 593 8.45 12.22 -61.46
CA GLY A 593 9.39 11.21 -61.96
C GLY A 593 9.07 9.84 -61.41
N TYR A 594 8.55 8.99 -62.28
CA TYR A 594 8.35 7.55 -62.09
C TYR A 594 9.68 6.78 -62.02
N GLY A 595 9.80 5.79 -61.14
CA GLY A 595 10.62 4.61 -61.42
C GLY A 595 11.72 4.30 -60.41
N GLY A 596 11.64 3.11 -59.80
CA GLY A 596 12.78 2.40 -59.26
C GLY A 596 12.57 1.73 -57.89
N TYR A 597 11.96 0.55 -57.90
CA TYR A 597 12.09 -0.42 -56.76
C TYR A 597 13.48 -0.99 -56.76
N GLY A 598 14.24 -0.78 -55.70
CA GLY A 598 15.52 -1.45 -55.51
C GLY A 598 16.29 -0.96 -54.29
N ASN A 599 16.49 -1.84 -53.32
CA ASN A 599 17.53 -1.78 -52.28
C ASN A 599 17.60 -0.57 -51.37
N TYR A 600 16.55 -0.33 -50.59
CA TYR A 600 16.57 0.71 -49.55
C TYR A 600 16.72 0.17 -48.11
N TYR A 601 16.90 -1.13 -47.90
CA TYR A 601 16.88 -1.71 -46.55
C TYR A 601 18.24 -1.74 -45.83
N ASP A 602 19.38 -1.68 -46.49
CA ASP A 602 20.69 -1.76 -45.88
C ASP A 602 21.35 -0.40 -45.55
N GLN A 603 20.96 0.69 -46.17
CA GLN A 603 21.52 2.01 -45.84
C GLN A 603 20.78 2.73 -44.71
N ALA A 604 19.55 2.33 -44.36
CA ALA A 604 18.76 2.97 -43.29
C ALA A 604 19.30 2.64 -41.89
N GLY A 605 20.00 1.54 -41.70
CA GLY A 605 20.57 1.14 -40.41
C GLY A 605 21.88 1.87 -40.08
N GLN A 606 22.73 2.06 -41.07
CA GLN A 606 24.01 2.76 -40.90
C GLN A 606 23.85 4.29 -40.87
N GLY A 607 22.90 4.85 -41.62
CA GLY A 607 22.60 6.26 -41.61
C GLY A 607 21.97 6.81 -40.32
N ARG A 608 21.34 5.92 -39.52
CA ARG A 608 20.72 6.33 -38.24
C ARG A 608 21.72 6.53 -37.11
N SER A 609 22.77 5.72 -37.03
CA SER A 609 23.79 5.88 -36.00
C SER A 609 24.66 7.12 -36.30
N SER A 610 24.99 7.37 -37.56
CA SER A 610 25.77 8.57 -37.93
C SER A 610 24.98 9.87 -37.78
N LEU A 611 23.68 9.93 -38.13
CA LEU A 611 22.84 11.10 -37.89
C LEU A 611 22.65 11.37 -36.41
N TYR A 612 22.59 10.33 -35.56
CA TYR A 612 22.52 10.48 -34.10
C TYR A 612 23.89 10.92 -33.51
N GLU A 613 24.98 10.46 -34.01
CA GLU A 613 26.33 10.86 -33.62
C GLU A 613 26.68 12.25 -34.11
N ASP A 614 26.30 12.60 -35.32
CA ASP A 614 26.51 13.92 -35.90
C ASP A 614 25.54 14.99 -35.35
N SER A 615 24.48 14.60 -34.69
CA SER A 615 23.49 15.53 -34.11
C SER A 615 23.91 16.12 -32.78
N TYR A 616 24.90 15.52 -32.10
CA TYR A 616 25.42 16.02 -30.85
C TYR A 616 26.42 17.14 -31.07
N ASP A 617 26.05 18.34 -30.61
CA ASP A 617 26.89 19.52 -30.68
C ASP A 617 27.14 20.03 -29.26
N ALA A 618 28.33 19.79 -28.74
CA ALA A 618 28.74 20.20 -27.39
C ALA A 618 28.78 21.75 -27.25
N ASP A 619 28.97 22.47 -28.37
CA ASP A 619 29.03 23.93 -28.40
C ASP A 619 27.66 24.58 -28.39
N LYS A 620 26.60 23.82 -28.63
CA LYS A 620 25.22 24.25 -28.47
C LYS A 620 24.64 23.74 -27.17
N SER A 621 24.71 24.52 -26.12
CA SER A 621 24.29 24.07 -24.80
C SER A 621 23.53 25.13 -23.99
N LEU A 622 22.65 24.66 -23.13
CA LEU A 622 22.04 25.42 -22.04
C LEU A 622 22.47 24.79 -20.72
N SER A 623 23.14 25.59 -19.89
CA SER A 623 23.49 25.19 -18.52
C SER A 623 22.72 26.04 -17.53
N ILE A 624 22.15 25.41 -16.50
CA ILE A 624 21.36 26.05 -15.46
C ILE A 624 21.95 25.64 -14.11
N ILE A 625 22.28 26.61 -13.28
CA ILE A 625 22.69 26.40 -11.88
C ILE A 625 21.66 27.12 -11.02
N GLY A 626 21.04 26.41 -10.10
CA GLY A 626 20.07 26.99 -9.18
C GLY A 626 20.39 26.70 -7.73
N MET A 627 20.07 27.66 -6.86
CA MET A 627 20.10 27.51 -5.41
C MET A 627 18.83 28.15 -4.84
N SER A 628 18.23 27.51 -3.86
CA SER A 628 17.07 28.02 -3.14
C SER A 628 17.25 27.85 -1.64
N ILE A 629 16.92 28.89 -0.90
CA ILE A 629 16.85 28.86 0.57
C ILE A 629 15.43 29.27 0.94
N ALA A 630 14.73 28.40 1.63
CA ALA A 630 13.36 28.63 2.07
C ALA A 630 13.22 28.50 3.58
N ASN A 631 12.44 29.41 4.14
CA ASN A 631 12.01 29.34 5.56
C ASN A 631 10.49 29.31 5.59
N GLY A 632 9.94 28.29 6.25
CA GLY A 632 8.50 28.07 6.38
C GLY A 632 8.08 28.09 7.84
N ARG A 633 6.89 28.65 8.09
CA ARG A 633 6.29 28.67 9.42
C ARG A 633 4.88 28.12 9.37
N ARG A 634 4.57 27.16 10.25
CA ARG A 634 3.21 26.67 10.46
C ARG A 634 2.40 27.76 11.17
N LEU A 635 1.22 28.06 10.68
CA LEU A 635 0.30 29.04 11.25
C LEU A 635 -0.76 28.34 12.11
N ASN A 636 -1.22 29.04 13.17
CA ASN A 636 -2.28 28.52 14.04
C ASN A 636 -3.65 29.15 13.71
N TRP A 637 -3.69 30.03 12.74
CA TRP A 637 -4.91 30.72 12.27
C TRP A 637 -4.89 30.83 10.75
N PRO A 638 -5.99 30.59 10.05
CA PRO A 638 -7.36 30.26 10.53
C PRO A 638 -7.49 28.85 11.09
N ASP A 639 -6.61 27.90 10.72
CA ASP A 639 -6.50 26.57 11.29
C ASP A 639 -5.03 26.11 11.32
N ASN A 640 -4.75 24.95 11.92
CA ASN A 640 -3.39 24.42 12.11
C ASN A 640 -2.77 23.78 10.86
N TRP A 641 -3.45 23.85 9.73
CA TRP A 641 -3.01 23.24 8.46
C TRP A 641 -2.32 24.22 7.53
N PHE A 642 -2.30 25.52 7.90
CA PHE A 642 -1.64 26.55 7.11
C PHE A 642 -0.14 26.64 7.38
N GLN A 643 0.62 26.83 6.31
CA GLN A 643 2.06 27.10 6.33
C GLN A 643 2.38 28.28 5.44
N LEU A 644 3.11 29.25 5.95
CA LEU A 644 3.68 30.35 5.20
C LEU A 644 5.16 30.04 4.94
N THR A 645 5.60 30.13 3.68
CA THR A 645 6.99 29.91 3.28
C THR A 645 7.51 31.10 2.52
N ALA A 646 8.67 31.59 2.90
CA ALA A 646 9.43 32.61 2.15
C ALA A 646 10.70 31.95 1.59
N SER A 647 10.94 32.08 0.30
CA SER A 647 12.09 31.48 -0.39
C SER A 647 12.86 32.53 -1.19
N LEU A 648 14.17 32.50 -1.06
CA LEU A 648 15.08 33.23 -1.94
C LEU A 648 15.62 32.25 -2.97
N ASN A 649 15.34 32.48 -4.24
CA ASN A 649 15.76 31.65 -5.36
C ASN A 649 16.77 32.38 -6.21
N LEU A 650 17.88 31.72 -6.52
CA LEU A 650 18.98 32.21 -7.34
C LEU A 650 19.15 31.22 -8.49
N THR A 651 18.96 31.66 -9.73
CA THR A 651 19.15 30.77 -10.89
C THR A 651 20.00 31.48 -11.92
N HIS A 652 21.06 30.81 -12.34
CA HIS A 652 21.96 31.29 -13.39
C HIS A 652 21.78 30.43 -14.64
N TYR A 653 21.44 31.07 -15.75
CA TYR A 653 21.32 30.47 -17.07
C TYR A 653 22.54 30.85 -17.92
N ARG A 654 23.15 29.84 -18.55
CA ARG A 654 24.20 30.06 -19.54
C ARG A 654 23.84 29.40 -20.86
N LEU A 655 23.61 30.20 -21.87
CA LEU A 655 23.28 29.80 -23.24
C LEU A 655 24.56 29.89 -24.07
N ASN A 656 24.87 28.82 -24.79
CA ASN A 656 25.95 28.79 -25.76
C ASN A 656 25.40 28.27 -27.08
N ASN A 657 25.25 29.18 -28.05
CA ASN A 657 24.64 28.90 -29.36
C ASN A 657 23.33 28.08 -29.29
N TRP A 658 22.52 28.32 -28.24
CA TRP A 658 21.29 27.62 -27.99
C TRP A 658 20.20 28.06 -28.96
N THR A 659 19.71 27.11 -29.80
CA THR A 659 18.81 27.40 -30.92
C THR A 659 17.37 26.94 -30.69
N TYR A 660 17.06 26.34 -29.53
CA TYR A 660 15.74 25.82 -29.23
C TYR A 660 14.94 26.76 -28.34
N ASN A 661 13.68 26.99 -28.71
CA ASN A 661 12.70 27.78 -27.96
C ASN A 661 13.28 29.09 -27.42
N THR A 662 13.96 29.80 -28.31
CA THR A 662 14.61 31.06 -27.95
C THR A 662 13.61 32.18 -28.05
N PHE A 663 13.33 32.78 -26.93
CA PHE A 663 12.60 34.02 -26.85
C PHE A 663 13.45 35.14 -27.48
N GLU A 664 12.90 35.87 -28.46
CA GLU A 664 13.55 37.00 -29.11
C GLU A 664 15.00 36.74 -29.60
N ASN A 665 15.30 35.53 -30.05
CA ASN A 665 16.64 35.14 -30.53
C ASN A 665 17.76 35.19 -29.45
N PHE A 666 17.43 34.97 -28.18
CA PHE A 666 18.44 34.86 -27.10
C PHE A 666 19.20 33.55 -27.17
N HIS A 667 20.15 33.45 -28.13
CA HIS A 667 20.91 32.21 -28.39
C HIS A 667 22.21 32.12 -27.62
N GLN A 668 22.79 33.26 -27.20
CA GLN A 668 24.09 33.26 -26.54
C GLN A 668 24.12 34.33 -25.43
N GLY A 669 24.75 33.96 -24.30
CA GLY A 669 24.92 34.84 -23.16
C GLY A 669 24.55 34.19 -21.85
N SER A 670 24.43 35.00 -20.82
CA SER A 670 24.00 34.51 -19.49
C SER A 670 22.87 35.40 -18.95
N ALA A 671 22.00 34.73 -18.16
CA ALA A 671 20.92 35.44 -17.48
C ALA A 671 20.88 35.03 -16.01
N ASN A 672 20.54 35.94 -15.13
CA ASN A 672 20.41 35.70 -13.69
C ASN A 672 18.97 35.97 -13.27
N ASP A 673 18.35 35.02 -12.65
CA ASP A 673 17.06 35.14 -12.00
C ASP A 673 17.26 35.13 -10.48
N ILE A 674 16.96 36.23 -9.84
CA ILE A 674 17.02 36.40 -8.40
C ILE A 674 15.62 36.81 -7.97
N ASN A 675 14.90 35.89 -7.32
CA ASN A 675 13.54 36.17 -6.92
C ASN A 675 13.27 35.80 -5.45
N LEU A 676 12.38 36.56 -4.84
CA LEU A 676 11.78 36.27 -3.56
C LEU A 676 10.39 35.68 -3.81
N GLU A 677 10.15 34.46 -3.34
CA GLU A 677 8.84 33.82 -3.38
C GLU A 677 8.22 33.80 -1.98
N LEU A 678 6.98 34.27 -1.90
CA LEU A 678 6.11 34.09 -0.73
C LEU A 678 5.02 33.11 -1.10
N ARG A 679 4.91 32.05 -0.32
CA ARG A 679 3.94 30.96 -0.56
C ARG A 679 3.17 30.64 0.70
N ILE A 680 1.86 30.50 0.56
CA ILE A 680 0.96 30.02 1.59
C ILE A 680 0.35 28.71 1.12
N ASP A 681 0.51 27.68 1.92
CA ASP A 681 -0.03 26.34 1.67
C ASP A 681 -0.99 25.95 2.79
N ARG A 682 -2.05 25.21 2.45
CA ARG A 682 -2.92 24.54 3.41
C ARG A 682 -3.13 23.11 2.99
N ASN A 683 -2.73 22.16 3.81
CA ASN A 683 -2.90 20.74 3.51
C ASN A 683 -3.55 20.00 4.69
N SER A 684 -4.82 19.64 4.52
CA SER A 684 -5.61 18.86 5.47
C SER A 684 -5.95 17.45 4.96
N THR A 685 -5.20 16.94 4.00
CA THR A 685 -5.45 15.62 3.40
C THR A 685 -5.19 14.47 4.39
N ASP A 686 -6.05 13.43 4.36
CA ASP A 686 -5.97 12.28 5.26
C ASP A 686 -4.91 11.25 4.87
N ASN A 687 -4.54 11.18 3.60
CA ASN A 687 -3.57 10.20 3.11
C ASN A 687 -2.81 10.77 1.89
N PRO A 688 -1.47 10.68 1.87
CA PRO A 688 -0.67 11.25 0.78
C PRO A 688 -0.72 10.43 -0.52
N VAL A 689 -1.11 9.14 -0.47
CA VAL A 689 -1.13 8.24 -1.63
C VAL A 689 -2.50 8.23 -2.31
N TYR A 690 -3.52 7.87 -1.56
CA TYR A 690 -4.91 7.89 -2.00
C TYR A 690 -5.72 8.73 -1.02
N THR A 691 -5.78 10.01 -1.30
CA THR A 691 -6.53 10.96 -0.48
C THR A 691 -8.02 10.70 -0.60
N ARG A 692 -8.68 10.49 0.54
CA ARG A 692 -10.13 10.25 0.58
C ARG A 692 -10.91 11.48 0.98
N ARG A 693 -10.33 12.35 1.83
CA ARG A 693 -10.95 13.60 2.30
C ARG A 693 -9.91 14.66 2.60
N GLY A 694 -10.37 15.89 2.70
CA GLY A 694 -9.53 17.03 2.99
C GLY A 694 -9.30 17.90 1.77
N SER A 695 -8.40 18.85 1.91
CA SER A 695 -8.08 19.81 0.86
C SER A 695 -6.60 20.16 0.86
N ASP A 696 -6.11 20.55 -0.31
CA ASP A 696 -4.74 21.02 -0.55
C ASP A 696 -4.81 22.30 -1.35
N PHE A 697 -4.47 23.44 -0.74
CA PHE A 697 -4.45 24.76 -1.37
C PHE A 697 -3.06 25.32 -1.32
N SER A 698 -2.66 26.00 -2.38
CA SER A 698 -1.39 26.70 -2.49
C SER A 698 -1.58 28.01 -3.25
N PHE A 699 -1.02 29.07 -2.72
CA PHE A 699 -0.93 30.36 -3.39
C PHE A 699 0.50 30.88 -3.26
N SER A 700 1.12 31.31 -4.36
CA SER A 700 2.47 31.85 -4.34
C SER A 700 2.61 33.11 -5.19
N VAL A 701 3.47 33.97 -4.73
CA VAL A 701 3.89 35.20 -5.42
C VAL A 701 5.40 35.21 -5.45
N SER A 702 5.99 35.23 -6.66
CA SER A 702 7.43 35.35 -6.86
C SER A 702 7.73 36.68 -7.48
N LEU A 703 8.63 37.45 -6.89
CA LEU A 703 8.99 38.80 -7.26
C LEU A 703 10.49 38.91 -7.52
N THR A 704 10.90 39.39 -8.66
CA THR A 704 12.28 39.83 -8.89
C THR A 704 12.42 41.30 -8.57
N PRO A 705 13.63 41.81 -8.27
CA PRO A 705 13.85 43.23 -8.23
C PRO A 705 13.52 43.89 -9.61
N PRO A 706 12.88 45.04 -9.63
CA PRO A 706 12.55 45.74 -10.86
C PRO A 706 13.78 46.49 -11.43
N TYR A 707 14.74 45.75 -11.98
CA TYR A 707 16.03 46.22 -12.42
C TYR A 707 15.89 47.35 -13.45
N SER A 708 14.88 47.28 -14.31
CA SER A 708 14.62 48.31 -15.32
C SER A 708 14.25 49.69 -14.77
N LEU A 709 13.86 49.76 -13.48
CA LEU A 709 13.60 51.03 -12.80
C LEU A 709 14.88 51.67 -12.23
N PHE A 710 15.93 50.87 -12.03
CA PHE A 710 17.16 51.29 -11.35
C PHE A 710 18.34 51.47 -12.33
N ASP A 711 18.38 50.68 -13.41
CA ASP A 711 19.38 50.85 -14.45
C ASP A 711 18.87 51.89 -15.49
N LYS A 712 19.72 52.79 -15.94
CA LYS A 712 19.37 53.86 -16.86
C LYS A 712 19.33 53.40 -18.32
N LYS A 713 19.07 52.10 -18.60
CA LYS A 713 19.04 51.55 -19.95
C LYS A 713 17.67 51.76 -20.59
N ASP A 714 17.68 52.14 -21.87
CA ASP A 714 16.46 52.14 -22.67
C ASP A 714 16.18 50.73 -23.23
N TYR A 715 15.24 50.03 -22.62
CA TYR A 715 14.84 48.70 -23.06
C TYR A 715 13.96 48.69 -24.33
N SER A 716 13.49 49.87 -24.77
CA SER A 716 12.75 50.02 -26.03
C SER A 716 13.69 50.07 -27.25
N ASP A 717 14.98 50.30 -27.02
CA ASP A 717 15.98 50.38 -28.08
C ASP A 717 16.21 48.99 -28.70
N PRO A 718 15.90 48.77 -29.99
CA PRO A 718 16.13 47.50 -30.68
C PRO A 718 17.61 47.18 -30.89
N THR A 719 18.52 48.14 -30.72
CA THR A 719 19.97 47.95 -30.88
C THR A 719 20.63 47.43 -29.59
N LEU A 720 19.90 47.44 -28.45
CA LEU A 720 20.39 46.93 -27.19
C LEU A 720 20.68 45.42 -27.32
N PRO A 721 21.92 44.95 -27.07
CA PRO A 721 22.24 43.53 -27.15
C PRO A 721 21.32 42.70 -26.25
N ILE A 722 20.79 41.62 -26.82
CA ILE A 722 19.82 40.75 -26.12
C ILE A 722 20.42 40.18 -24.83
N ALA A 723 21.72 39.82 -24.81
CA ALA A 723 22.42 39.36 -23.62
C ALA A 723 22.46 40.41 -22.49
N ASP A 724 22.54 41.69 -22.84
CA ASP A 724 22.52 42.83 -21.90
C ASP A 724 21.10 43.12 -21.42
N ARG A 725 20.07 42.92 -22.28
CA ARG A 725 18.65 43.06 -21.95
C ARG A 725 18.24 42.05 -20.89
N TYR A 726 18.69 40.81 -21.03
CA TYR A 726 18.30 39.70 -20.16
C TYR A 726 19.35 39.27 -19.11
N ARG A 727 20.40 40.07 -18.92
CA ARG A 727 21.43 39.78 -17.90
C ARG A 727 20.85 39.55 -16.48
N PHE A 728 19.83 40.31 -16.12
CA PHE A 728 19.01 40.13 -14.92
C PHE A 728 17.55 40.04 -15.33
N ILE A 729 16.94 38.88 -15.02
CA ILE A 729 15.54 38.60 -15.32
C ILE A 729 14.64 39.42 -14.41
N GLU A 730 13.53 39.89 -14.95
CA GLU A 730 12.61 40.80 -14.28
C GLU A 730 11.17 40.32 -14.49
N TYR A 731 10.46 40.01 -13.41
CA TYR A 731 9.05 39.62 -13.43
C TYR A 731 8.39 39.71 -12.07
N HIS A 732 7.07 39.68 -12.08
CA HIS A 732 6.24 39.22 -10.97
C HIS A 732 5.37 38.05 -11.44
N LYS A 733 5.34 37.01 -10.65
CA LYS A 733 4.65 35.73 -10.97
C LYS A 733 3.70 35.36 -9.88
N TRP A 734 2.47 35.05 -10.23
CA TRP A 734 1.38 34.71 -9.33
C TRP A 734 0.88 33.33 -9.72
N LYS A 735 0.74 32.43 -8.73
CA LYS A 735 0.22 31.08 -8.95
C LYS A 735 -0.74 30.69 -7.85
N TYR A 736 -1.78 29.96 -8.21
CA TYR A 736 -2.69 29.36 -7.28
C TYR A 736 -2.99 27.91 -7.71
N SER A 737 -3.20 27.03 -6.74
CA SER A 737 -3.66 25.67 -6.92
C SER A 737 -4.56 25.27 -5.75
N GLY A 738 -5.68 24.65 -6.04
CA GLY A 738 -6.61 24.15 -5.02
C GLY A 738 -7.11 22.78 -5.41
N LYS A 739 -7.06 21.83 -4.47
CA LYS A 739 -7.65 20.49 -4.60
C LYS A 739 -8.57 20.24 -3.42
N VAL A 740 -9.72 19.66 -3.68
CA VAL A 740 -10.67 19.25 -2.66
C VAL A 740 -11.06 17.79 -2.91
N PHE A 741 -11.08 16.98 -1.86
CA PHE A 741 -11.41 15.57 -1.92
C PHE A 741 -12.68 15.30 -1.10
N LEU A 742 -13.72 14.84 -1.78
CA LEU A 742 -15.02 14.56 -1.21
C LEU A 742 -15.31 13.05 -1.26
N PRO A 743 -15.31 12.35 -0.14
CA PRO A 743 -15.67 10.95 -0.12
C PRO A 743 -17.18 10.80 -0.38
N LEU A 744 -17.57 9.90 -1.28
CA LEU A 744 -18.97 9.61 -1.58
C LEU A 744 -19.61 8.63 -0.58
N MET A 745 -18.80 8.04 0.29
CA MET A 745 -19.20 7.16 1.39
C MET A 745 -18.35 7.50 2.60
N ASN A 746 -18.80 7.17 3.81
CA ASN A 746 -18.01 7.42 5.02
C ASN A 746 -16.73 6.58 5.03
N PRO A 747 -15.52 7.21 4.97
CA PRO A 747 -14.25 6.50 4.93
C PRO A 747 -13.92 5.73 6.21
N ALA A 748 -14.57 6.06 7.34
CA ALA A 748 -14.40 5.34 8.60
C ALA A 748 -15.03 3.94 8.55
N THR A 749 -16.13 3.81 7.81
CA THR A 749 -16.88 2.54 7.70
C THR A 749 -16.58 1.77 6.42
N VAL A 750 -16.15 2.45 5.35
CA VAL A 750 -15.90 1.83 4.03
C VAL A 750 -14.46 2.06 3.61
N LYS A 751 -13.63 1.03 3.75
CA LYS A 751 -12.19 1.10 3.38
C LYS A 751 -11.97 1.52 1.92
N ARG A 752 -12.81 1.04 0.98
CA ARG A 752 -12.74 1.36 -0.46
C ARG A 752 -13.77 2.39 -0.85
N THR A 753 -13.58 3.61 -0.39
CA THR A 753 -14.50 4.72 -0.62
C THR A 753 -14.26 5.36 -1.99
N PRO A 754 -15.28 5.51 -2.86
CA PRO A 754 -15.16 6.37 -4.04
C PRO A 754 -14.97 7.82 -3.61
N VAL A 755 -14.13 8.56 -4.35
CA VAL A 755 -13.77 9.95 -4.03
C VAL A 755 -13.98 10.82 -5.24
N LEU A 756 -14.68 11.92 -5.06
CA LEU A 756 -14.76 13.00 -6.03
C LEU A 756 -13.66 14.03 -5.71
N MET A 757 -12.71 14.21 -6.62
CA MET A 757 -11.68 15.22 -6.52
C MET A 757 -11.98 16.36 -7.48
N ALA A 758 -11.98 17.58 -6.97
CA ALA A 758 -12.04 18.80 -7.76
C ALA A 758 -10.71 19.54 -7.62
N ARG A 759 -10.16 20.04 -8.73
CA ARG A 759 -8.91 20.81 -8.79
C ARG A 759 -9.11 22.05 -9.63
N VAL A 760 -8.57 23.18 -9.17
CA VAL A 760 -8.46 24.41 -9.94
C VAL A 760 -7.07 24.95 -9.74
N GLU A 761 -6.40 25.33 -10.83
CA GLU A 761 -5.06 25.90 -10.79
C GLU A 761 -4.88 26.94 -11.88
N GLY A 762 -4.01 27.89 -11.63
CA GLY A 762 -3.67 28.91 -12.61
C GLY A 762 -2.42 29.68 -12.23
N GLY A 763 -1.91 30.42 -13.21
CA GLY A 763 -0.74 31.24 -13.01
C GLY A 763 -0.64 32.33 -14.05
N ILE A 764 -0.01 33.41 -13.63
CA ILE A 764 0.28 34.59 -14.48
C ILE A 764 1.72 35.01 -14.19
N ILE A 765 2.50 35.26 -15.23
CA ILE A 765 3.81 35.90 -15.16
C ILE A 765 3.78 37.18 -16.01
N ASN A 766 4.17 38.30 -15.42
CA ASN A 766 4.25 39.56 -16.12
C ASN A 766 5.54 40.32 -15.73
N SER A 767 5.97 41.24 -16.54
CA SER A 767 7.18 42.04 -16.29
C SER A 767 6.83 43.47 -15.93
N TYR A 768 7.67 44.14 -15.13
CA TYR A 768 7.49 45.56 -14.78
C TYR A 768 7.70 46.49 -15.99
N ASN A 769 8.51 46.02 -16.95
CA ASN A 769 8.76 46.72 -18.21
C ASN A 769 8.27 45.87 -19.40
N LYS A 770 7.39 46.42 -20.23
CA LYS A 770 6.79 45.72 -21.38
C LYS A 770 7.81 45.26 -22.44
N TYR A 771 9.00 45.93 -22.51
CA TYR A 771 10.08 45.57 -23.44
C TYR A 771 11.10 44.57 -22.84
N LYS A 772 10.88 44.15 -21.59
CA LYS A 772 11.75 43.21 -20.87
C LYS A 772 10.96 42.04 -20.31
N ARG A 773 10.12 41.43 -21.13
CA ARG A 773 9.35 40.25 -20.74
C ARG A 773 10.30 39.10 -20.44
N SER A 774 10.05 38.34 -19.34
CA SER A 774 10.91 37.22 -18.97
C SER A 774 10.93 36.14 -20.06
N PRO A 775 12.10 35.69 -20.51
CA PRO A 775 12.23 34.57 -21.44
C PRO A 775 12.15 33.21 -20.73
N PHE A 776 12.15 33.22 -19.41
CA PHE A 776 12.16 32.00 -18.58
C PHE A 776 10.97 31.97 -17.62
N GLY A 777 10.65 30.75 -17.13
CA GLY A 777 9.60 30.56 -16.15
C GLY A 777 8.17 30.73 -16.67
N THR A 778 8.00 30.81 -17.97
CA THR A 778 6.72 30.84 -18.69
C THR A 778 6.04 29.49 -18.64
N TYR A 779 4.82 29.37 -19.17
CA TYR A 779 4.03 28.14 -19.11
C TYR A 779 3.98 27.42 -20.44
N TYR A 780 4.04 26.08 -20.39
CA TYR A 780 3.88 25.19 -21.53
C TYR A 780 2.77 24.20 -21.22
N MET A 781 1.62 24.30 -21.88
CA MET A 781 0.42 23.60 -21.52
C MET A 781 -0.03 22.60 -22.56
N GLY A 782 -0.46 21.43 -22.10
CA GLY A 782 -0.98 20.31 -22.87
C GLY A 782 -0.28 19.00 -22.54
N GLY A 783 -0.94 17.87 -22.84
CA GLY A 783 -0.37 16.54 -22.72
C GLY A 783 -0.20 16.03 -21.29
N ASP A 784 0.82 15.18 -21.11
CA ASP A 784 1.14 14.46 -19.87
C ASP A 784 2.32 15.07 -19.07
N MET A 785 2.85 16.19 -19.48
CA MET A 785 4.05 16.84 -18.92
C MET A 785 5.35 16.03 -19.03
N MET A 786 5.33 14.80 -19.54
CA MET A 786 6.47 13.89 -19.56
C MET A 786 7.11 13.76 -20.94
N SER A 787 6.29 13.72 -21.97
CA SER A 787 6.73 13.57 -23.37
C SER A 787 7.00 14.92 -24.03
N GLY A 788 7.47 15.91 -23.25
CA GLY A 788 7.76 17.24 -23.72
C GLY A 788 8.94 17.33 -24.68
N SER A 789 8.86 18.25 -25.62
CA SER A 789 9.94 18.66 -26.52
C SER A 789 11.13 19.23 -25.71
N PHE A 790 12.33 19.07 -26.22
CA PHE A 790 13.60 19.49 -25.58
C PHE A 790 13.68 20.97 -25.18
N GLY A 791 12.84 21.81 -25.74
CA GLY A 791 12.83 23.24 -25.43
C GLY A 791 12.17 23.63 -24.12
N ASN A 792 11.47 22.70 -23.42
CA ASN A 792 10.56 23.05 -22.33
C ASN A 792 11.22 23.17 -20.94
N TYR A 793 12.51 22.96 -20.84
CA TYR A 793 13.21 23.08 -19.55
C TYR A 793 13.33 24.53 -19.04
N MET A 794 13.01 25.49 -19.87
CA MET A 794 12.93 26.91 -19.47
C MET A 794 11.51 27.32 -19.03
N ASN A 795 10.52 26.43 -19.24
CA ASN A 795 9.11 26.69 -18.99
C ASN A 795 8.54 25.73 -17.96
N GLU A 796 7.52 26.18 -17.25
CA GLU A 796 6.75 25.28 -16.39
C GLU A 796 5.75 24.50 -17.22
N THR A 797 5.81 23.17 -17.15
CA THR A 797 4.89 22.29 -17.89
C THR A 797 3.60 22.10 -17.13
N ILE A 798 2.46 22.29 -17.79
CA ILE A 798 1.11 22.12 -17.25
C ILE A 798 0.40 21.05 -18.08
N GLY A 799 0.04 19.93 -17.44
CA GLY A 799 -0.67 18.85 -18.10
C GLY A 799 -2.12 19.22 -18.43
N LEU A 800 -2.59 18.85 -19.61
CA LEU A 800 -4.00 18.85 -19.99
C LEU A 800 -4.25 17.60 -20.84
N ARG A 801 -4.90 16.61 -20.25
CA ARG A 801 -5.13 15.32 -20.90
C ARG A 801 -6.09 15.47 -22.09
N GLY A 802 -5.92 14.65 -23.11
CA GLY A 802 -6.70 14.75 -24.38
C GLY A 802 -6.12 15.74 -25.41
N TYR A 803 -4.97 16.34 -25.11
CA TYR A 803 -4.26 17.23 -26.01
C TYR A 803 -2.80 16.80 -26.14
N LYS A 804 -2.14 17.22 -27.23
CA LYS A 804 -0.71 17.00 -27.43
C LYS A 804 0.10 17.95 -26.52
N ASN A 805 1.30 17.54 -26.17
CA ASN A 805 2.18 18.35 -25.32
C ASN A 805 2.41 19.74 -25.94
N GLY A 806 2.21 20.79 -25.12
CA GLY A 806 2.45 22.19 -25.50
C GLY A 806 1.49 22.79 -26.51
N SER A 807 0.49 22.06 -26.97
CA SER A 807 -0.38 22.51 -28.06
C SER A 807 -1.35 23.63 -27.70
N ILE A 808 -1.53 23.94 -26.41
CA ILE A 808 -2.61 24.83 -25.97
C ILE A 808 -2.30 26.30 -26.18
N ALA A 809 -1.05 26.73 -26.00
CA ALA A 809 -0.68 28.14 -26.12
C ALA A 809 -0.85 28.70 -27.55
N GLY A 810 -0.80 27.84 -28.57
CA GLY A 810 -1.01 28.15 -29.97
C GLY A 810 0.05 27.55 -30.89
N ALA A 811 -0.26 27.36 -32.19
CA ALA A 811 0.59 26.67 -33.14
C ALA A 811 1.98 27.36 -33.36
N ASN A 812 2.08 28.64 -33.04
CA ASN A 812 3.29 29.45 -33.23
C ASN A 812 3.99 29.82 -31.92
N TYR A 813 3.52 29.31 -30.78
CA TYR A 813 4.04 29.65 -29.46
C TYR A 813 4.33 28.40 -28.64
N ASP A 814 5.60 28.27 -28.25
CA ASP A 814 6.03 27.21 -27.32
C ASP A 814 5.97 27.70 -25.87
N TYR A 815 5.36 28.84 -25.58
CA TYR A 815 5.29 29.44 -24.25
C TYR A 815 4.00 30.27 -24.08
N ALA A 816 3.57 30.39 -22.84
CA ALA A 816 2.45 31.21 -22.41
C ALA A 816 2.81 32.00 -21.15
N TYR A 817 2.24 33.20 -21.02
CA TYR A 817 2.41 34.07 -19.86
C TYR A 817 1.29 33.92 -18.83
N SER A 818 0.23 33.23 -19.19
CA SER A 818 -0.82 32.91 -18.26
C SER A 818 -1.47 31.57 -18.62
N TYR A 819 -1.98 30.85 -17.60
CA TYR A 819 -2.77 29.64 -17.79
C TYR A 819 -3.86 29.53 -16.74
N MET A 820 -4.87 28.75 -17.04
CA MET A 820 -5.90 28.29 -16.11
C MET A 820 -6.31 26.86 -16.45
N LYS A 821 -6.50 26.04 -15.42
CA LYS A 821 -6.98 24.66 -15.54
C LYS A 821 -7.96 24.35 -14.41
N ALA A 822 -9.02 23.64 -14.76
CA ALA A 822 -9.94 23.00 -13.83
C ALA A 822 -10.06 21.52 -14.16
N SER A 823 -10.10 20.67 -13.15
CA SER A 823 -10.23 19.21 -13.30
C SER A 823 -11.24 18.69 -12.30
N LEU A 824 -12.05 17.74 -12.74
CA LEU A 824 -12.94 16.94 -11.90
C LEU A 824 -12.63 15.47 -12.12
N GLU A 825 -12.37 14.72 -11.06
CA GLU A 825 -12.05 13.30 -11.15
C GLU A 825 -12.91 12.49 -10.18
N LEU A 826 -13.51 11.42 -10.68
CA LEU A 826 -14.14 10.39 -9.86
C LEU A 826 -13.15 9.22 -9.74
N ARG A 827 -12.63 9.01 -8.54
CA ARG A 827 -11.60 8.00 -8.23
C ARG A 827 -12.23 6.83 -7.47
N TYR A 828 -11.86 5.60 -7.82
CA TYR A 828 -12.29 4.39 -7.13
C TYR A 828 -11.12 3.44 -6.86
N PRO A 829 -10.83 3.08 -5.59
CA PRO A 829 -9.71 2.21 -5.25
C PRO A 829 -10.08 0.74 -5.48
N LEU A 830 -9.37 0.09 -6.39
CA LEU A 830 -9.49 -1.34 -6.66
C LEU A 830 -8.73 -2.15 -5.60
N ILE A 831 -7.51 -1.71 -5.28
CA ILE A 831 -6.65 -2.26 -4.24
C ILE A 831 -6.26 -1.09 -3.35
N PHE A 832 -6.47 -1.22 -2.05
CA PHE A 832 -6.09 -0.23 -1.06
C PHE A 832 -5.39 -0.93 0.11
N GLU A 833 -4.10 -1.20 -0.08
CA GLU A 833 -3.23 -1.88 0.87
C GLU A 833 -1.92 -1.09 1.03
N GLN A 834 -1.21 -1.27 2.13
CA GLN A 834 0.04 -0.55 2.40
C GLN A 834 1.14 -0.84 1.37
N SER A 835 1.21 -2.07 0.86
CA SER A 835 2.22 -2.49 -0.11
C SER A 835 1.91 -2.05 -1.53
N THR A 836 0.62 -1.85 -1.87
CA THR A 836 0.21 -1.49 -3.23
C THR A 836 -1.16 -0.86 -3.20
N THR A 837 -1.28 0.31 -3.79
CA THR A 837 -2.57 0.97 -3.99
C THR A 837 -2.84 1.10 -5.49
N VAL A 838 -3.99 0.60 -5.93
CA VAL A 838 -4.42 0.67 -7.32
C VAL A 838 -5.80 1.30 -7.38
N TRP A 839 -5.97 2.33 -8.21
CA TRP A 839 -7.29 2.93 -8.43
C TRP A 839 -7.52 3.26 -9.90
N VAL A 840 -8.78 3.29 -10.25
CA VAL A 840 -9.26 3.77 -11.55
C VAL A 840 -9.89 5.14 -11.35
N LEU A 841 -9.86 5.93 -12.41
CA LEU A 841 -10.47 7.25 -12.40
C LEU A 841 -11.16 7.56 -13.73
N GLY A 842 -12.22 8.33 -13.64
CA GLY A 842 -12.81 9.04 -14.76
C GLY A 842 -12.58 10.52 -14.53
N PHE A 843 -12.20 11.26 -15.57
CA PHE A 843 -11.91 12.67 -15.45
C PHE A 843 -12.60 13.52 -16.50
N ALA A 844 -12.84 14.78 -16.14
CA ALA A 844 -13.17 15.89 -17.03
C ALA A 844 -12.24 17.05 -16.71
N GLU A 845 -11.61 17.62 -17.73
CA GLU A 845 -10.69 18.74 -17.58
C GLU A 845 -11.08 19.87 -18.53
N ALA A 846 -10.79 21.10 -18.11
CA ALA A 846 -10.91 22.28 -18.93
C ALA A 846 -9.74 23.22 -18.62
N GLY A 847 -9.04 23.68 -19.65
CA GLY A 847 -7.89 24.57 -19.44
C GLY A 847 -7.50 25.33 -20.69
N ASN A 848 -6.80 26.41 -20.50
CA ASN A 848 -6.22 27.20 -21.58
C ASN A 848 -4.94 27.91 -21.12
N ALA A 849 -4.12 28.28 -22.07
CA ALA A 849 -2.91 29.06 -21.86
C ALA A 849 -2.81 30.16 -22.92
N TRP A 850 -2.38 31.31 -22.50
CA TRP A 850 -2.35 32.50 -23.36
C TRP A 850 -0.93 33.04 -23.44
N ALA A 851 -0.43 33.17 -24.68
CA ALA A 851 0.87 33.72 -24.97
C ALA A 851 0.94 35.26 -24.71
N ASP A 852 -0.21 35.93 -24.65
CA ASP A 852 -0.32 37.33 -24.26
C ASP A 852 -1.34 37.49 -23.14
N ILE A 853 -0.94 38.10 -22.04
CA ILE A 853 -1.79 38.34 -20.85
C ILE A 853 -3.04 39.12 -21.19
N SER A 854 -2.94 40.05 -22.16
CA SER A 854 -4.09 40.86 -22.61
C SER A 854 -5.24 40.01 -23.18
N ARG A 855 -4.94 38.78 -23.60
CA ARG A 855 -5.92 37.81 -24.14
C ARG A 855 -6.44 36.86 -23.11
N TYR A 856 -6.05 36.98 -21.83
CA TYR A 856 -6.53 36.14 -20.77
C TYR A 856 -8.06 36.17 -20.65
N ASN A 857 -8.70 35.03 -20.85
CA ASN A 857 -10.14 34.89 -20.72
C ASN A 857 -10.46 33.55 -19.97
N PRO A 858 -10.87 33.60 -18.71
CA PRO A 858 -11.13 32.40 -17.89
C PRO A 858 -12.30 31.55 -18.39
N PHE A 859 -13.08 32.02 -19.34
CA PHE A 859 -14.21 31.30 -19.94
C PHE A 859 -13.89 30.61 -21.28
N ASP A 860 -12.75 30.98 -21.92
CA ASP A 860 -12.27 30.29 -23.12
C ASP A 860 -11.36 29.12 -22.75
N LEU A 861 -11.96 28.03 -22.28
CA LEU A 861 -11.24 26.82 -21.85
C LEU A 861 -11.41 25.69 -22.86
N LYS A 862 -10.33 24.96 -23.12
CA LYS A 862 -10.29 23.77 -23.97
C LYS A 862 -10.63 22.56 -23.12
N ARG A 863 -11.70 21.84 -23.47
CA ARG A 863 -12.31 20.77 -22.67
C ARG A 863 -11.83 19.39 -23.11
N SER A 864 -11.68 18.51 -22.16
CA SER A 864 -11.39 17.11 -22.41
C SER A 864 -12.07 16.22 -21.37
N ALA A 865 -12.21 14.94 -21.70
CA ALA A 865 -12.64 13.93 -20.75
C ALA A 865 -11.95 12.60 -21.05
N GLY A 866 -11.91 11.71 -20.05
CA GLY A 866 -11.26 10.42 -20.25
C GLY A 866 -11.32 9.53 -19.03
N ILE A 867 -10.56 8.46 -19.10
CA ILE A 867 -10.42 7.46 -18.03
C ILE A 867 -8.94 7.15 -17.79
N GLY A 868 -8.63 6.72 -16.59
CA GLY A 868 -7.26 6.37 -16.26
C GLY A 868 -7.15 5.32 -15.18
N VAL A 869 -5.95 4.77 -15.06
CA VAL A 869 -5.57 3.85 -13.99
C VAL A 869 -4.29 4.34 -13.33
N ARG A 870 -4.22 4.18 -12.02
CA ARG A 870 -3.06 4.53 -11.20
C ARG A 870 -2.64 3.32 -10.38
N VAL A 871 -1.34 3.10 -10.30
CA VAL A 871 -0.71 2.07 -9.48
C VAL A 871 0.40 2.71 -8.67
N MET A 872 0.26 2.73 -7.35
CA MET A 872 1.31 3.13 -6.44
C MET A 872 2.01 1.90 -5.91
N MET A 873 3.30 1.79 -6.16
CA MET A 873 4.14 0.71 -5.68
C MET A 873 5.27 1.26 -4.82
N PRO A 874 5.59 0.64 -3.67
CA PRO A 874 6.81 0.95 -2.93
C PRO A 874 8.01 0.81 -3.87
N MET A 875 9.01 1.66 -3.74
CA MET A 875 10.25 1.72 -4.54
C MET A 875 10.11 2.28 -5.97
N ILE A 876 8.97 2.10 -6.66
CA ILE A 876 8.78 2.58 -8.04
C ILE A 876 8.01 3.91 -8.06
N GLY A 877 7.17 4.14 -7.05
CA GLY A 877 6.33 5.32 -6.98
C GLY A 877 5.01 5.17 -7.73
N LEU A 878 4.44 6.28 -8.15
CA LEU A 878 3.17 6.35 -8.86
C LEU A 878 3.37 6.10 -10.36
N LEU A 879 2.67 5.11 -10.89
CA LEU A 879 2.54 4.82 -12.31
C LEU A 879 1.09 5.04 -12.74
N GLY A 880 0.88 5.57 -13.92
CA GLY A 880 -0.45 5.78 -14.47
C GLY A 880 -0.50 5.72 -15.98
N LEU A 881 -1.68 5.41 -16.47
CA LEU A 881 -2.02 5.44 -17.89
C LEU A 881 -3.41 6.05 -18.03
N ASP A 882 -3.50 7.12 -18.82
CA ASP A 882 -4.75 7.80 -19.12
C ASP A 882 -5.06 7.74 -20.62
N TRP A 883 -6.32 7.52 -20.93
CA TRP A 883 -6.87 7.80 -22.24
C TRP A 883 -7.76 9.05 -22.13
N GLY A 884 -7.45 10.08 -22.93
CA GLY A 884 -8.19 11.33 -22.94
C GLY A 884 -8.61 11.74 -24.34
N TYR A 885 -9.78 12.36 -24.44
CA TYR A 885 -10.29 12.94 -25.67
C TYR A 885 -10.49 14.45 -25.52
N GLY A 886 -9.77 15.23 -26.36
CA GLY A 886 -9.88 16.68 -26.42
C GLY A 886 -10.98 17.11 -27.39
N PHE A 887 -12.00 17.81 -26.87
CA PHE A 887 -13.19 18.19 -27.63
C PHE A 887 -12.99 19.43 -28.50
N ASP A 888 -12.14 20.34 -28.05
CA ASP A 888 -11.95 21.64 -28.65
C ASP A 888 -10.66 21.71 -29.46
N ARG A 889 -10.56 22.72 -30.32
CA ARG A 889 -9.34 23.00 -31.09
C ARG A 889 -8.36 23.80 -30.22
N PRO A 890 -7.09 23.41 -30.13
CA PRO A 890 -6.07 24.26 -29.55
C PRO A 890 -5.93 25.57 -30.33
N ASN A 891 -5.40 26.60 -29.69
CA ASN A 891 -5.26 27.91 -30.30
C ASN A 891 -4.36 27.85 -31.54
N GLY A 892 -4.87 28.33 -32.68
CA GLY A 892 -4.15 28.31 -33.96
C GLY A 892 -4.09 26.99 -34.70
N TYR A 893 -4.75 25.92 -34.18
CA TYR A 893 -4.83 24.63 -34.85
C TYR A 893 -6.18 24.47 -35.57
N SER A 894 -6.17 23.80 -36.72
CA SER A 894 -7.39 23.45 -37.45
C SER A 894 -8.09 22.19 -36.90
N GLU A 895 -7.34 21.31 -36.25
CA GLU A 895 -7.82 20.04 -35.74
C GLU A 895 -8.16 20.12 -34.25
N ARG A 896 -9.09 19.27 -33.80
CA ARG A 896 -9.38 19.08 -32.36
C ARG A 896 -8.25 18.35 -31.66
N GLY A 897 -8.21 18.40 -30.32
CA GLY A 897 -7.29 17.63 -29.51
C GLY A 897 -7.33 16.12 -29.80
N GLY A 898 -8.55 15.57 -29.99
CA GLY A 898 -8.76 14.18 -30.39
C GLY A 898 -8.38 13.17 -29.31
N SER A 899 -8.13 11.94 -29.73
CA SER A 899 -7.79 10.82 -28.85
C SER A 899 -6.30 10.78 -28.56
N ASN A 900 -5.92 10.82 -27.30
CA ASN A 900 -4.53 10.79 -26.85
C ASN A 900 -4.37 9.83 -25.67
N ILE A 901 -3.24 9.13 -25.63
CA ILE A 901 -2.81 8.30 -24.50
C ILE A 901 -1.71 9.06 -23.77
N HIS A 902 -1.79 9.11 -22.44
CA HIS A 902 -0.88 9.83 -21.57
C HIS A 902 -0.31 8.90 -20.51
N PHE A 903 0.99 9.01 -20.27
CA PHE A 903 1.68 8.29 -19.22
C PHE A 903 1.83 9.19 -17.99
N VAL A 904 1.76 8.60 -16.80
CA VAL A 904 1.98 9.28 -15.53
C VAL A 904 3.07 8.54 -14.79
N LEU A 905 4.12 9.26 -14.38
CA LEU A 905 5.22 8.70 -13.63
C LEU A 905 5.63 9.68 -12.51
N GLY A 906 5.58 9.20 -11.28
CA GLY A 906 6.04 9.94 -10.10
C GLY A 906 5.16 11.08 -9.62
N ARG A 907 4.27 11.65 -10.45
CA ARG A 907 3.32 12.70 -10.10
C ARG A 907 1.94 12.40 -10.64
N ASP A 908 0.90 12.86 -9.94
CA ASP A 908 -0.46 12.86 -10.45
C ASP A 908 -0.68 14.11 -11.32
N LEU A 909 -1.26 13.94 -12.51
CA LEU A 909 -1.49 15.00 -13.51
C LEU A 909 -2.48 16.04 -13.03
#